data_09a7f39fba0255a42f267280880ff382
#
_entry.id   09a7f39fba0255a42f267280880ff382
#
_cell.length_a   1.000
_cell.length_b   1.000
_cell.length_c   1.000
_cell.angle_alpha   90.00
_cell.angle_beta   90.00
_cell.angle_gamma   90.00
#
_symmetry.space_group_name_H-M   'P 1'
#
loop_
_entity.id
_entity.type
_entity.pdbx_description
1 polymer ?
#
loop_
_entity_poly.entity_id
_entity_poly.type
_entity_poly.pdbx_seq_one_letter_code
_entity_poly.pdbx_strand_id
1 'polypeptide(L)'
;VRIKILIAVSLAFSAVAPSASAETVLFVSPQGNDAWSGRVATPAADGADGPLASLHKAVESLRQQAVGQPRRIVLQPGGYYLERPVDLGPAGSGLTIEAAKDARAVLYGGRRISGWRRDGQQLWAADLPEVKSGKWDFRMLAVADRLCPRARLPKEGTFSHLSEFNVPWMSTTGGGWQRKPTAEELTTMKYRLEDLGPWLDVKNAEVTVYHMWDESVVGIARNDTEHQVLTFSNPGGHPPGAFGVKKYVTWNVREGLTEPGQWYLDRTAGKVVYWPLPGEDMANVAVVAPAVESILRIRGQAGKPVRDVTVRGLTLAVANTPLVAGGFGAGNFPGAVELTHAENCRLADLEIKNVAGQGVRAGNLKSCEIEGCHVHDTGACGLKFGGECLVRKNFVHHVGRIYPSAIAVWGGGGSGQPCTIERNTIHDTPYTAIACGGEGHRIEHNRISRAMQVLHDGAGIYITFCKRVVVRGNFIHDIDDTGGYGASAYYLDEQAEDCLVEGNLSLRVARPSHNHMARNNTLRGNIFVCDGDATLTFPRSSDYRLEKNVVVAGGAIRITRPEAISEAVGNIAFSKSGKVEGVKLEAYRQAGSQPLESGAGWLLVDPKLVEYESGQVRFASDSPTGHAKIEAVDVSQAGCDGT
;
A
#
# COMPACT_ATOMS: atom_id res chain seq x y z
N VAL A 1 22.91 -27.48 83.56
CA VAL A 1 22.34 -27.87 82.30
C VAL A 1 21.09 -27.00 82.05
N ARG A 2 21.19 -25.98 81.13
CA ARG A 2 20.05 -25.13 80.74
C ARG A 2 19.59 -25.55 79.34
N ILE A 3 18.37 -26.08 79.29
CA ILE A 3 17.68 -26.39 78.03
C ILE A 3 17.02 -25.12 77.50
N LYS A 4 17.40 -24.69 76.25
CA LYS A 4 16.69 -23.67 75.51
C LYS A 4 15.68 -24.35 74.60
N ILE A 5 14.40 -24.04 74.81
CA ILE A 5 13.33 -24.39 73.87
C ILE A 5 13.21 -23.33 72.83
N LEU A 6 13.40 -23.71 71.56
CA LEU A 6 13.13 -22.87 70.40
C LEU A 6 11.67 -23.12 69.96
N ILE A 7 10.87 -22.06 70.01
CA ILE A 7 9.52 -22.05 69.45
C ILE A 7 9.64 -21.55 67.99
N ALA A 8 9.41 -22.43 67.00
CA ALA A 8 9.32 -22.03 65.62
C ALA A 8 7.87 -21.56 65.31
N VAL A 9 7.69 -20.30 65.04
CA VAL A 9 6.42 -19.75 64.54
C VAL A 9 6.42 -19.87 63.02
N SER A 10 5.62 -20.78 62.47
CA SER A 10 5.37 -20.91 61.04
C SER A 10 4.33 -19.86 60.59
N LEU A 11 4.76 -18.80 59.93
CA LEU A 11 3.88 -17.89 59.22
C LEU A 11 3.46 -18.54 57.88
N ALA A 12 2.21 -19.02 57.81
CA ALA A 12 1.60 -19.44 56.55
C ALA A 12 1.20 -18.21 55.76
N PHE A 13 1.98 -17.86 54.74
CA PHE A 13 1.57 -16.90 53.69
C PHE A 13 0.54 -17.61 52.79
N SER A 14 -0.73 -17.33 53.00
CA SER A 14 -1.77 -17.65 52.02
C SER A 14 -1.58 -16.74 50.81
N ALA A 15 -0.98 -17.24 49.73
CA ALA A 15 -0.99 -16.60 48.44
C ALA A 15 -2.44 -16.55 47.94
N VAL A 16 -3.11 -15.42 48.07
CA VAL A 16 -4.38 -15.17 47.39
C VAL A 16 -4.02 -15.06 45.90
N ALA A 17 -4.33 -16.12 45.14
CA ALA A 17 -4.27 -16.02 43.68
C ALA A 17 -5.22 -14.89 43.25
N PRO A 18 -4.77 -13.95 42.37
CA PRO A 18 -5.67 -12.94 41.87
C PRO A 18 -6.81 -13.64 41.13
N SER A 19 -8.04 -13.47 41.60
CA SER A 19 -9.22 -13.93 40.87
C SER A 19 -9.20 -13.29 39.51
N ALA A 20 -9.15 -14.08 38.45
CA ALA A 20 -9.28 -13.58 37.10
C ALA A 20 -10.61 -12.80 37.02
N SER A 21 -10.54 -11.49 36.85
CA SER A 21 -11.72 -10.66 36.68
C SER A 21 -12.48 -11.14 35.44
N ALA A 22 -13.79 -11.35 35.59
CA ALA A 22 -14.62 -11.83 34.48
C ALA A 22 -14.59 -10.84 33.32
N GLU A 23 -14.34 -11.33 32.11
CA GLU A 23 -14.34 -10.55 30.89
C GLU A 23 -15.71 -9.90 30.67
N THR A 24 -15.74 -8.60 30.36
CA THR A 24 -16.99 -7.93 29.96
C THR A 24 -17.16 -8.03 28.45
N VAL A 25 -18.22 -8.70 28.02
CA VAL A 25 -18.58 -8.85 26.61
C VAL A 25 -19.85 -8.05 26.31
N LEU A 26 -19.80 -7.22 25.25
CA LEU A 26 -20.97 -6.57 24.68
C LEU A 26 -21.18 -7.02 23.24
N PHE A 27 -22.43 -7.22 22.87
CA PHE A 27 -22.86 -7.59 21.53
C PHE A 27 -23.49 -6.39 20.82
N VAL A 28 -23.18 -6.25 19.53
CA VAL A 28 -23.74 -5.21 18.66
C VAL A 28 -24.38 -5.88 17.46
N SER A 29 -25.59 -5.45 17.07
CA SER A 29 -26.34 -6.00 15.94
C SER A 29 -27.05 -4.88 15.16
N PRO A 30 -27.16 -4.98 13.81
CA PRO A 30 -28.01 -4.04 13.05
C PRO A 30 -29.49 -4.07 13.45
N GLN A 31 -29.94 -5.16 14.09
CA GLN A 31 -31.29 -5.29 14.66
C GLN A 31 -31.31 -5.00 16.17
N GLY A 32 -30.24 -4.46 16.72
CA GLY A 32 -30.12 -4.14 18.14
C GLY A 32 -30.83 -2.84 18.52
N ASN A 33 -30.75 -2.51 19.82
CA ASN A 33 -31.26 -1.26 20.37
C ASN A 33 -30.26 -0.68 21.38
N ASP A 34 -29.87 0.57 21.23
CA ASP A 34 -28.91 1.22 22.13
C ASP A 34 -29.45 1.49 23.55
N ALA A 35 -30.74 1.24 23.79
CA ALA A 35 -31.32 1.20 25.13
C ALA A 35 -31.16 -0.14 25.84
N TRP A 36 -30.78 -1.21 25.15
CA TRP A 36 -30.54 -2.53 25.74
C TRP A 36 -29.18 -2.63 26.43
N SER A 37 -28.99 -3.68 27.21
CA SER A 37 -27.75 -3.88 27.96
C SER A 37 -26.54 -4.23 27.08
N GLY A 38 -26.77 -4.81 25.91
CA GLY A 38 -25.75 -5.36 25.04
C GLY A 38 -25.11 -6.66 25.55
N ARG A 39 -25.60 -7.24 26.64
CA ARG A 39 -24.98 -8.42 27.27
C ARG A 39 -25.43 -9.76 26.67
N VAL A 40 -26.43 -9.74 25.82
CA VAL A 40 -26.95 -10.93 25.12
C VAL A 40 -26.84 -10.73 23.62
N ALA A 41 -26.49 -11.81 22.91
CA ALA A 41 -26.18 -11.77 21.48
C ALA A 41 -27.43 -11.62 20.57
N THR A 42 -28.59 -12.01 21.08
CA THR A 42 -29.88 -11.98 20.38
C THR A 42 -30.93 -11.29 21.26
N PRO A 43 -31.93 -10.60 20.63
CA PRO A 43 -33.02 -10.03 21.41
C PRO A 43 -33.73 -11.09 22.30
N ALA A 44 -34.04 -10.71 23.52
CA ALA A 44 -34.86 -11.54 24.42
C ALA A 44 -36.27 -11.70 23.83
N ALA A 45 -36.92 -12.81 24.13
CA ALA A 45 -38.25 -13.14 23.57
C ALA A 45 -39.33 -12.08 23.88
N ASP A 46 -39.19 -11.43 25.03
CA ASP A 46 -40.08 -10.34 25.49
C ASP A 46 -39.67 -8.95 24.98
N GLY A 47 -38.53 -8.86 24.23
CA GLY A 47 -38.01 -7.60 23.74
C GLY A 47 -37.43 -6.67 24.79
N ALA A 48 -37.26 -7.14 26.05
CA ALA A 48 -36.80 -6.29 27.16
C ALA A 48 -35.30 -6.04 27.13
N ASP A 49 -34.50 -6.94 26.53
CA ASP A 49 -33.05 -6.82 26.41
C ASP A 49 -32.53 -7.46 25.11
N GLY A 50 -31.29 -7.13 24.71
CA GLY A 50 -30.65 -7.65 23.51
C GLY A 50 -29.31 -6.99 23.21
N PRO A 51 -28.78 -7.17 21.97
CA PRO A 51 -27.55 -6.51 21.54
C PRO A 51 -27.77 -5.01 21.35
N LEU A 52 -26.70 -4.20 21.49
CA LEU A 52 -26.72 -2.77 21.15
C LEU A 52 -26.90 -2.58 19.62
N ALA A 53 -27.43 -1.44 19.19
CA ALA A 53 -27.58 -1.12 17.78
C ALA A 53 -26.26 -0.58 17.17
N SER A 54 -25.44 0.12 17.97
CA SER A 54 -24.29 0.84 17.46
C SER A 54 -22.99 0.48 18.18
N LEU A 55 -21.90 0.39 17.40
CA LEU A 55 -20.56 0.23 17.95
C LEU A 55 -20.14 1.43 18.82
N HIS A 56 -20.63 2.65 18.49
CA HIS A 56 -20.39 3.85 19.30
C HIS A 56 -20.92 3.67 20.73
N LYS A 57 -22.14 3.17 20.86
CA LYS A 57 -22.75 2.94 22.19
C LYS A 57 -22.00 1.86 22.96
N ALA A 58 -21.59 0.78 22.31
CA ALA A 58 -20.79 -0.26 22.95
C ALA A 58 -19.46 0.27 23.49
N VAL A 59 -18.73 1.06 22.68
CA VAL A 59 -17.48 1.71 23.10
C VAL A 59 -17.71 2.68 24.25
N GLU A 60 -18.77 3.51 24.20
CA GLU A 60 -19.13 4.45 25.26
C GLU A 60 -19.42 3.72 26.57
N SER A 61 -20.21 2.65 26.52
CA SER A 61 -20.58 1.85 27.70
C SER A 61 -19.38 1.23 28.40
N LEU A 62 -18.33 0.86 27.66
CA LEU A 62 -17.11 0.30 28.21
C LEU A 62 -16.10 1.33 28.72
N ARG A 63 -16.21 2.62 28.33
CA ARG A 63 -15.30 3.68 28.81
C ARG A 63 -15.39 3.92 30.31
N GLN A 64 -16.51 3.63 30.93
CA GLN A 64 -16.74 3.81 32.36
C GLN A 64 -16.16 2.66 33.22
N GLN A 65 -15.71 1.59 32.60
CA GLN A 65 -15.11 0.45 33.29
C GLN A 65 -13.60 0.66 33.50
N ALA A 66 -13.07 0.08 34.58
CA ALA A 66 -11.65 0.21 34.89
C ALA A 66 -10.76 -0.29 33.74
N VAL A 67 -9.77 0.51 33.36
CA VAL A 67 -8.72 0.10 32.43
C VAL A 67 -7.93 -1.05 33.05
N GLY A 68 -7.69 -2.12 32.29
CA GLY A 68 -6.96 -3.31 32.75
C GLY A 68 -7.84 -4.55 32.96
N GLN A 69 -9.17 -4.41 32.83
CA GLN A 69 -10.07 -5.56 32.74
C GLN A 69 -10.28 -5.98 31.29
N PRO A 70 -10.25 -7.28 30.94
CA PRO A 70 -10.54 -7.73 29.58
C PRO A 70 -11.96 -7.30 29.15
N ARG A 71 -12.04 -6.61 28.01
CA ARG A 71 -13.28 -6.07 27.47
C ARG A 71 -13.40 -6.46 26.01
N ARG A 72 -14.56 -6.90 25.58
CA ARG A 72 -14.79 -7.37 24.23
C ARG A 72 -16.10 -6.84 23.67
N ILE A 73 -16.08 -6.40 22.41
CA ILE A 73 -17.25 -6.05 21.63
C ILE A 73 -17.33 -7.03 20.46
N VAL A 74 -18.44 -7.74 20.36
CA VAL A 74 -18.71 -8.72 19.31
C VAL A 74 -19.81 -8.20 18.39
N LEU A 75 -19.47 -7.99 17.12
CA LEU A 75 -20.42 -7.53 16.10
C LEU A 75 -21.10 -8.72 15.43
N GLN A 76 -22.44 -8.73 15.47
CA GLN A 76 -23.26 -9.71 14.77
C GLN A 76 -23.21 -9.48 13.25
N PRO A 77 -23.59 -10.48 12.42
CA PRO A 77 -23.57 -10.33 10.96
C PRO A 77 -24.43 -9.15 10.50
N GLY A 78 -23.92 -8.42 9.48
CA GLY A 78 -24.64 -7.35 8.81
C GLY A 78 -23.84 -6.08 8.56
N GLY A 79 -24.47 -5.07 8.03
CA GLY A 79 -23.88 -3.78 7.68
C GLY A 79 -24.16 -2.69 8.71
N TYR A 80 -23.12 -2.01 9.16
CA TYR A 80 -23.16 -0.91 10.13
C TYR A 80 -22.72 0.38 9.43
N TYR A 81 -23.62 1.32 9.23
CA TYR A 81 -23.36 2.58 8.53
C TYR A 81 -22.99 3.67 9.53
N LEU A 82 -21.74 4.14 9.46
CA LEU A 82 -21.19 5.07 10.44
C LEU A 82 -21.35 6.52 9.97
N GLU A 83 -21.98 7.34 10.79
CA GLU A 83 -22.10 8.79 10.55
C GLU A 83 -20.86 9.57 11.01
N ARG A 84 -20.06 8.98 11.86
CA ARG A 84 -18.78 9.50 12.37
C ARG A 84 -17.82 8.35 12.68
N PRO A 85 -16.51 8.61 12.70
CA PRO A 85 -15.53 7.59 13.09
C PRO A 85 -15.78 7.01 14.48
N VAL A 86 -15.38 5.75 14.68
CA VAL A 86 -15.31 5.16 16.03
C VAL A 86 -13.96 5.53 16.61
N ASP A 87 -13.94 6.34 17.67
CA ASP A 87 -12.71 6.82 18.31
C ASP A 87 -12.38 6.00 19.57
N LEU A 88 -11.17 5.46 19.61
CA LEU A 88 -10.59 4.79 20.76
C LEU A 88 -9.37 5.59 21.25
N GLY A 89 -9.50 6.18 22.42
CA GLY A 89 -8.38 6.84 23.13
C GLY A 89 -7.74 5.91 24.18
N PRO A 90 -6.86 6.42 25.04
CA PRO A 90 -6.20 5.63 26.10
C PRO A 90 -7.16 4.89 27.06
N ALA A 91 -8.38 5.41 27.26
CA ALA A 91 -9.43 4.73 28.01
C ALA A 91 -9.96 3.46 27.30
N GLY A 92 -9.70 3.32 26.02
CA GLY A 92 -10.01 2.11 25.24
C GLY A 92 -8.95 1.02 25.33
N SER A 93 -7.87 1.21 26.06
CA SER A 93 -6.81 0.19 26.21
C SER A 93 -7.35 -1.13 26.78
N GLY A 94 -6.88 -2.25 26.23
CA GLY A 94 -7.35 -3.60 26.59
C GLY A 94 -8.68 -4.01 25.94
N LEU A 95 -9.16 -3.30 24.91
CA LEU A 95 -10.40 -3.60 24.21
C LEU A 95 -10.14 -4.50 22.99
N THR A 96 -10.92 -5.58 22.86
CA THR A 96 -11.04 -6.36 21.64
C THR A 96 -12.34 -6.01 20.92
N ILE A 97 -12.25 -5.69 19.63
CA ILE A 97 -13.40 -5.50 18.73
C ILE A 97 -13.32 -6.56 17.65
N GLU A 98 -14.35 -7.39 17.53
CA GLU A 98 -14.32 -8.51 16.60
C GLU A 98 -15.69 -8.82 15.99
N ALA A 99 -15.70 -9.51 14.86
CA ALA A 99 -16.91 -10.13 14.35
C ALA A 99 -17.27 -11.37 15.18
N ALA A 100 -18.55 -11.70 15.25
CA ALA A 100 -18.99 -12.98 15.77
C ALA A 100 -18.38 -14.11 14.90
N LYS A 101 -18.21 -15.29 15.51
CA LYS A 101 -17.61 -16.42 14.81
C LYS A 101 -18.35 -16.70 13.49
N ASP A 102 -17.60 -16.88 12.43
CA ASP A 102 -18.09 -17.16 11.07
C ASP A 102 -19.09 -16.10 10.52
N ALA A 103 -19.08 -14.89 11.10
CA ALA A 103 -19.96 -13.80 10.72
C ALA A 103 -19.25 -12.78 9.84
N ARG A 104 -19.96 -12.28 8.82
CA ARG A 104 -19.54 -11.11 8.07
C ARG A 104 -20.16 -9.85 8.66
N ALA A 105 -19.37 -9.09 9.43
CA ALA A 105 -19.76 -7.80 9.98
C ALA A 105 -19.00 -6.70 9.21
N VAL A 106 -19.74 -5.78 8.58
CA VAL A 106 -19.18 -4.73 7.72
C VAL A 106 -19.41 -3.36 8.35
N LEU A 107 -18.33 -2.63 8.63
CA LEU A 107 -18.37 -1.23 9.03
C LEU A 107 -18.22 -0.36 7.79
N TYR A 108 -19.31 0.31 7.39
CA TYR A 108 -19.30 1.25 6.26
C TYR A 108 -19.03 2.67 6.77
N GLY A 109 -17.97 3.31 6.29
CA GLY A 109 -17.70 4.73 6.46
C GLY A 109 -18.47 5.58 5.44
N GLY A 110 -19.61 5.09 4.98
CA GLY A 110 -20.43 5.66 3.93
C GLY A 110 -21.92 5.63 4.23
N ARG A 111 -22.68 6.30 3.38
CA ARG A 111 -24.14 6.36 3.44
C ARG A 111 -24.76 5.53 2.33
N ARG A 112 -25.82 4.82 2.66
CA ARG A 112 -26.63 4.13 1.67
C ARG A 112 -27.42 5.16 0.84
N ILE A 113 -27.34 5.05 -0.49
CA ILE A 113 -28.11 5.87 -1.42
C ILE A 113 -29.38 5.13 -1.80
N SER A 114 -30.51 5.81 -1.70
CA SER A 114 -31.83 5.32 -2.04
C SER A 114 -32.56 6.31 -2.97
N GLY A 115 -33.79 5.98 -3.38
CA GLY A 115 -34.58 6.86 -4.25
C GLY A 115 -34.11 6.87 -5.70
N TRP A 116 -33.54 5.78 -6.16
CA TRP A 116 -33.10 5.60 -7.53
C TRP A 116 -34.27 5.64 -8.50
N ARG A 117 -34.15 6.42 -9.59
CA ARG A 117 -35.12 6.52 -10.67
C ARG A 117 -34.43 6.51 -12.03
N ARG A 118 -35.16 6.15 -13.07
CA ARG A 118 -34.65 6.19 -14.44
C ARG A 118 -34.25 7.62 -14.83
N ASP A 119 -33.05 7.73 -15.45
CA ASP A 119 -32.52 8.96 -16.05
C ASP A 119 -32.22 8.69 -17.54
N GLY A 120 -33.27 8.60 -18.35
CA GLY A 120 -33.22 8.15 -19.72
C GLY A 120 -33.38 6.63 -19.87
N GLN A 121 -32.84 6.07 -20.97
CA GLN A 121 -33.07 4.64 -21.30
C GLN A 121 -32.21 3.68 -20.47
N GLN A 122 -30.96 4.05 -20.22
CA GLN A 122 -29.93 3.15 -19.66
C GLN A 122 -29.48 3.56 -18.25
N LEU A 123 -29.63 4.83 -17.92
CA LEU A 123 -29.09 5.40 -16.70
C LEU A 123 -30.14 5.43 -15.58
N TRP A 124 -29.63 5.44 -14.37
CA TRP A 124 -30.38 5.67 -13.15
C TRP A 124 -29.74 6.79 -12.35
N ALA A 125 -30.55 7.60 -11.68
CA ALA A 125 -30.09 8.68 -10.86
C ALA A 125 -30.77 8.69 -9.49
N ALA A 126 -30.06 9.18 -8.49
CA ALA A 126 -30.58 9.48 -7.16
C ALA A 126 -30.23 10.91 -6.78
N ASP A 127 -31.19 11.65 -6.21
CA ASP A 127 -30.99 13.03 -5.78
C ASP A 127 -30.15 13.09 -4.50
N LEU A 128 -29.17 13.98 -4.49
CA LEU A 128 -28.25 14.24 -3.39
C LEU A 128 -28.15 15.75 -3.12
N PRO A 129 -29.12 16.35 -2.39
CA PRO A 129 -29.13 17.80 -2.14
C PRO A 129 -27.87 18.32 -1.43
N GLU A 130 -27.26 17.50 -0.58
CA GLU A 130 -26.00 17.84 0.10
C GLU A 130 -24.82 17.98 -0.86
N VAL A 131 -24.81 17.21 -1.97
CA VAL A 131 -23.83 17.35 -3.05
C VAL A 131 -24.00 18.66 -3.77
N LYS A 132 -25.26 19.06 -4.09
CA LYS A 132 -25.56 20.34 -4.72
C LYS A 132 -25.10 21.54 -3.88
N SER A 133 -25.25 21.43 -2.56
CA SER A 133 -24.84 22.47 -1.61
C SER A 133 -23.35 22.45 -1.25
N GLY A 134 -22.57 21.48 -1.78
CA GLY A 134 -21.14 21.29 -1.47
C GLY A 134 -20.86 20.72 -0.08
N LYS A 135 -21.87 20.23 0.64
CA LYS A 135 -21.70 19.63 1.98
C LYS A 135 -21.27 18.18 1.93
N TRP A 136 -21.44 17.51 0.80
CA TRP A 136 -21.04 16.14 0.57
C TRP A 136 -20.41 15.99 -0.80
N ASP A 137 -19.23 15.40 -0.88
CA ASP A 137 -18.51 15.13 -2.10
C ASP A 137 -17.74 13.81 -1.96
N PHE A 138 -17.68 13.04 -3.04
CA PHE A 138 -17.03 11.74 -3.01
C PHE A 138 -16.50 11.32 -4.40
N ARG A 139 -15.51 10.39 -4.40
CA ARG A 139 -14.81 9.93 -5.59
C ARG A 139 -14.85 8.42 -5.78
N MET A 140 -15.57 7.72 -4.93
CA MET A 140 -15.82 6.28 -5.03
C MET A 140 -17.30 5.98 -4.87
N LEU A 141 -17.77 4.92 -5.50
CA LEU A 141 -19.12 4.39 -5.35
C LEU A 141 -19.04 2.86 -5.30
N ALA A 142 -19.68 2.26 -4.30
CA ALA A 142 -19.82 0.81 -4.20
C ALA A 142 -21.27 0.40 -4.50
N VAL A 143 -21.45 -0.54 -5.42
CA VAL A 143 -22.74 -1.16 -5.74
C VAL A 143 -22.62 -2.66 -5.49
N ALA A 144 -23.47 -3.23 -4.67
CA ALA A 144 -23.39 -4.63 -4.22
C ALA A 144 -21.97 -4.99 -3.70
N ASP A 145 -21.37 -4.11 -2.91
CA ASP A 145 -19.99 -4.20 -2.39
C ASP A 145 -18.86 -4.16 -3.45
N ARG A 146 -19.18 -4.01 -4.72
CA ARG A 146 -18.23 -3.87 -5.82
C ARG A 146 -17.89 -2.39 -6.01
N LEU A 147 -16.58 -2.07 -6.13
CA LEU A 147 -16.15 -0.74 -6.56
C LEU A 147 -16.57 -0.49 -8.01
N CYS A 148 -17.28 0.60 -8.24
CA CYS A 148 -17.73 0.98 -9.57
C CYS A 148 -16.73 1.90 -10.27
N PRO A 149 -16.41 1.68 -11.55
CA PRO A 149 -15.57 2.57 -12.34
C PRO A 149 -16.20 3.97 -12.44
N ARG A 150 -15.41 4.99 -12.18
CA ARG A 150 -15.83 6.39 -12.35
C ARG A 150 -15.75 6.77 -13.81
N ALA A 151 -16.74 7.48 -14.33
CA ALA A 151 -16.73 7.99 -15.70
C ALA A 151 -15.48 8.83 -15.99
N ARG A 152 -14.82 8.55 -17.13
CA ARG A 152 -13.53 9.18 -17.48
C ARG A 152 -13.37 9.35 -18.99
N LEU A 153 -12.49 10.29 -19.36
CA LEU A 153 -11.96 10.44 -20.71
C LEU A 153 -10.41 10.55 -20.67
N PRO A 154 -9.70 9.91 -21.62
CA PRO A 154 -10.24 8.98 -22.64
C PRO A 154 -10.78 7.71 -21.95
N LYS A 155 -11.56 6.91 -22.66
CA LYS A 155 -12.09 5.63 -22.15
C LYS A 155 -10.97 4.72 -21.66
N GLU A 156 -9.89 4.63 -22.42
CA GLU A 156 -8.69 3.85 -22.12
C GLU A 156 -7.44 4.71 -22.29
N GLY A 157 -6.35 4.36 -21.61
CA GLY A 157 -5.10 5.09 -21.68
C GLY A 157 -5.18 6.51 -21.10
N THR A 158 -4.45 7.45 -21.70
CA THR A 158 -4.34 8.85 -21.27
C THR A 158 -4.38 9.78 -22.48
N PHE A 159 -4.87 10.98 -22.28
CA PHE A 159 -4.61 12.10 -23.19
C PHE A 159 -3.18 12.61 -23.03
N SER A 160 -2.76 13.49 -23.98
CA SER A 160 -1.45 14.14 -23.95
C SER A 160 -1.62 15.66 -23.95
N HIS A 161 -1.29 16.33 -22.85
CA HIS A 161 -1.38 17.78 -22.74
C HIS A 161 -0.22 18.51 -23.46
N LEU A 162 -0.38 19.82 -23.69
CA LEU A 162 0.55 20.66 -24.43
C LEU A 162 1.47 21.51 -23.53
N SER A 163 1.26 21.49 -22.22
CA SER A 163 2.11 22.22 -21.27
C SER A 163 3.53 21.69 -21.25
N GLU A 164 4.48 22.61 -21.03
CA GLU A 164 5.90 22.31 -20.87
C GLU A 164 6.45 22.93 -19.60
N PHE A 165 7.32 22.21 -18.93
CA PHE A 165 8.04 22.70 -17.77
C PHE A 165 9.50 22.23 -17.86
N ASN A 166 10.37 23.11 -18.33
CA ASN A 166 11.77 22.81 -18.65
C ASN A 166 12.76 23.26 -17.56
N VAL A 167 12.28 23.47 -16.32
CA VAL A 167 13.16 23.76 -15.19
C VAL A 167 13.87 22.47 -14.77
N PRO A 168 15.21 22.47 -14.65
CA PRO A 168 15.93 21.27 -14.22
C PRO A 168 15.56 20.80 -12.82
N TRP A 169 15.40 19.49 -12.66
CA TRP A 169 15.36 18.84 -11.35
C TRP A 169 16.78 18.65 -10.84
N MET A 170 17.08 19.21 -9.69
CA MET A 170 18.38 19.08 -9.02
C MET A 170 18.34 17.83 -8.15
N SER A 171 18.83 16.73 -8.70
CA SER A 171 18.99 15.46 -7.96
C SER A 171 20.10 15.58 -6.92
N THR A 172 19.83 16.33 -5.89
CA THR A 172 20.61 16.39 -4.66
C THR A 172 19.87 15.63 -3.59
N THR A 173 20.40 15.52 -2.39
CA THR A 173 19.70 14.89 -1.28
C THR A 173 18.30 15.50 -1.09
N GLY A 174 17.27 14.68 -1.26
CA GLY A 174 15.88 15.11 -1.20
C GLY A 174 15.35 15.78 -2.47
N GLY A 175 16.18 15.98 -3.49
CA GLY A 175 15.81 16.58 -4.77
C GLY A 175 15.24 18.00 -4.67
N GLY A 176 14.84 18.55 -5.81
CA GLY A 176 14.17 19.85 -5.90
C GLY A 176 14.35 20.53 -7.27
N TRP A 177 13.43 21.41 -7.61
CA TRP A 177 13.55 22.21 -8.83
C TRP A 177 14.61 23.28 -8.66
N GLN A 178 15.38 23.57 -9.72
CA GLN A 178 16.40 24.65 -9.73
C GLN A 178 15.79 26.00 -9.35
N ARG A 179 14.54 26.25 -9.67
CA ARG A 179 13.72 27.34 -9.13
C ARG A 179 12.36 26.81 -8.71
N LYS A 180 11.73 27.45 -7.74
CA LYS A 180 10.35 27.12 -7.37
C LYS A 180 9.40 27.37 -8.55
N PRO A 181 8.46 26.44 -8.81
CA PRO A 181 7.36 26.70 -9.74
C PRO A 181 6.53 27.90 -9.29
N THR A 182 6.02 28.67 -10.25
CA THR A 182 5.06 29.75 -9.99
C THR A 182 3.68 29.18 -9.67
N ALA A 183 2.80 30.01 -9.09
CA ALA A 183 1.42 29.62 -8.84
C ALA A 183 0.68 29.27 -10.15
N GLU A 184 0.93 30.01 -11.22
CA GLU A 184 0.34 29.75 -12.55
C GLU A 184 0.81 28.40 -13.10
N GLU A 185 2.10 28.08 -13.04
CA GLU A 185 2.65 26.80 -13.47
C GLU A 185 2.04 25.61 -12.71
N LEU A 186 1.65 25.79 -11.45
CA LEU A 186 1.02 24.76 -10.63
C LEU A 186 -0.51 24.67 -10.82
N THR A 187 -1.14 25.68 -11.43
CA THR A 187 -2.60 25.78 -11.50
C THR A 187 -3.14 25.85 -12.93
N THR A 188 -2.30 25.70 -13.96
CA THR A 188 -2.75 25.74 -15.35
C THR A 188 -2.22 24.56 -16.16
N MET A 189 -3.02 24.11 -17.14
CA MET A 189 -2.63 23.08 -18.09
C MET A 189 -3.17 23.43 -19.49
N LYS A 190 -2.30 23.39 -20.49
CA LYS A 190 -2.70 23.49 -21.91
C LYS A 190 -3.09 22.10 -22.42
N TYR A 191 -4.20 22.01 -23.11
CA TYR A 191 -4.72 20.76 -23.66
C TYR A 191 -5.01 20.87 -25.15
N ARG A 192 -5.31 19.75 -25.81
CA ARG A 192 -5.71 19.72 -27.23
C ARG A 192 -7.23 19.90 -27.33
N LEU A 193 -7.68 20.73 -28.24
CA LEU A 193 -9.11 21.06 -28.39
C LEU A 193 -9.97 19.79 -28.68
N GLU A 194 -9.39 18.80 -29.35
CA GLU A 194 -10.05 17.51 -29.59
C GLU A 194 -10.28 16.68 -28.32
N ASP A 195 -9.49 16.91 -27.26
CA ASP A 195 -9.61 16.17 -26.00
C ASP A 195 -10.75 16.71 -25.12
N LEU A 196 -10.89 18.02 -25.06
CA LEU A 196 -11.85 18.73 -24.22
C LEU A 196 -12.47 19.90 -24.98
N GLY A 197 -13.76 20.15 -24.74
CA GLY A 197 -14.50 21.20 -25.43
C GLY A 197 -15.37 22.05 -24.49
N PRO A 198 -16.24 22.91 -25.05
CA PRO A 198 -17.14 23.77 -24.27
C PRO A 198 -18.21 22.98 -23.51
N TRP A 199 -18.37 21.70 -23.79
CA TRP A 199 -19.26 20.77 -23.10
C TRP A 199 -18.79 20.42 -21.68
N LEU A 200 -17.52 20.67 -21.34
CA LEU A 200 -16.93 20.28 -20.06
C LEU A 200 -17.57 21.08 -18.91
N ASP A 201 -18.31 20.39 -18.05
CA ASP A 201 -18.81 20.98 -16.82
C ASP A 201 -17.68 21.04 -15.77
N VAL A 202 -17.09 22.22 -15.61
CA VAL A 202 -15.93 22.45 -14.72
C VAL A 202 -16.25 22.17 -13.25
N LYS A 203 -17.51 22.30 -12.82
CA LYS A 203 -17.93 21.99 -11.45
C LYS A 203 -17.91 20.49 -11.17
N ASN A 204 -18.16 19.69 -12.20
CA ASN A 204 -18.20 18.22 -12.10
C ASN A 204 -16.84 17.59 -12.34
N ALA A 205 -16.09 18.11 -13.34
CA ALA A 205 -14.87 17.49 -13.83
C ALA A 205 -13.67 17.64 -12.87
N GLU A 206 -12.81 16.65 -12.88
CA GLU A 206 -11.52 16.61 -12.20
C GLU A 206 -10.46 16.08 -13.18
N VAL A 207 -9.20 16.42 -12.95
CA VAL A 207 -8.09 15.97 -13.80
C VAL A 207 -7.01 15.30 -12.96
N THR A 208 -6.51 14.16 -13.44
CA THR A 208 -5.23 13.62 -13.00
C THR A 208 -4.16 13.99 -14.01
N VAL A 209 -3.18 14.79 -13.62
CA VAL A 209 -1.96 15.06 -14.36
C VAL A 209 -0.86 14.16 -13.82
N TYR A 210 -0.28 13.33 -14.70
CA TYR A 210 0.79 12.40 -14.32
C TYR A 210 2.16 13.06 -14.41
N HIS A 211 3.01 12.73 -13.46
CA HIS A 211 4.42 13.10 -13.43
C HIS A 211 5.30 11.85 -13.49
N MET A 212 6.55 11.91 -13.02
CA MET A 212 7.47 10.77 -13.09
C MET A 212 7.12 9.69 -12.05
N TRP A 213 7.04 10.06 -10.78
CA TRP A 213 6.79 9.15 -9.64
C TRP A 213 5.55 9.53 -8.83
N ASP A 214 4.83 10.56 -9.25
CA ASP A 214 3.59 10.99 -8.60
C ASP A 214 2.60 11.57 -9.63
N GLU A 215 1.50 12.08 -9.13
CA GLU A 215 0.46 12.74 -9.90
C GLU A 215 -0.10 13.96 -9.17
N SER A 216 -0.84 14.76 -9.90
CA SER A 216 -1.69 15.82 -9.37
C SER A 216 -3.14 15.53 -9.70
N VAL A 217 -3.96 15.22 -8.68
CA VAL A 217 -5.41 15.14 -8.83
C VAL A 217 -6.02 16.48 -8.45
N VAL A 218 -6.63 17.15 -9.42
CA VAL A 218 -7.09 18.54 -9.29
C VAL A 218 -8.51 18.70 -9.80
N GLY A 219 -9.25 19.62 -9.17
CA GLY A 219 -10.53 20.11 -9.71
C GLY A 219 -10.27 21.19 -10.78
N ILE A 220 -11.31 21.53 -11.52
CA ILE A 220 -11.25 22.57 -12.55
C ILE A 220 -12.01 23.80 -12.07
N ALA A 221 -11.36 24.96 -12.10
CA ALA A 221 -11.99 26.26 -11.81
C ALA A 221 -12.52 26.92 -13.09
N ARG A 222 -11.81 26.79 -14.20
CA ARG A 222 -12.14 27.42 -15.49
C ARG A 222 -11.63 26.57 -16.67
N ASN A 223 -12.42 26.52 -17.73
CA ASN A 223 -12.04 26.02 -19.04
C ASN A 223 -12.05 27.18 -20.04
N ASP A 224 -10.87 27.59 -20.49
CA ASP A 224 -10.68 28.60 -21.55
C ASP A 224 -10.49 27.85 -22.88
N THR A 225 -11.58 27.68 -23.61
CA THR A 225 -11.57 26.95 -24.89
C THR A 225 -10.92 27.73 -26.04
N GLU A 226 -10.88 29.06 -25.95
CA GLU A 226 -10.21 29.89 -26.95
C GLU A 226 -8.68 29.72 -26.92
N HIS A 227 -8.12 29.68 -25.70
CA HIS A 227 -6.68 29.51 -25.50
C HIS A 227 -6.28 28.07 -25.19
N GLN A 228 -7.26 27.15 -25.07
CA GLN A 228 -7.06 25.73 -24.73
C GLN A 228 -6.35 25.56 -23.37
N VAL A 229 -6.78 26.29 -22.36
CA VAL A 229 -6.19 26.28 -21.00
C VAL A 229 -7.23 25.88 -19.97
N LEU A 230 -6.92 24.85 -19.19
CA LEU A 230 -7.60 24.57 -17.93
C LEU A 230 -6.91 25.34 -16.79
N THR A 231 -7.73 26.00 -15.95
CA THR A 231 -7.28 26.52 -14.65
C THR A 231 -7.80 25.59 -13.56
N PHE A 232 -6.91 25.13 -12.69
CA PHE A 232 -7.25 24.22 -11.61
C PHE A 232 -7.83 24.96 -10.41
N SER A 233 -8.68 24.29 -9.62
CA SER A 233 -9.25 24.83 -8.39
C SER A 233 -8.33 24.64 -7.17
N ASN A 234 -7.37 23.73 -7.25
CA ASN A 234 -6.31 23.50 -6.27
C ASN A 234 -4.97 23.29 -7.00
N PRO A 235 -3.83 23.68 -6.42
CA PRO A 235 -2.55 23.54 -7.08
C PRO A 235 -2.16 22.05 -7.24
N GLY A 236 -1.45 21.74 -8.32
CA GLY A 236 -0.74 20.48 -8.50
C GLY A 236 0.47 20.36 -7.57
N GLY A 237 0.95 19.14 -7.37
CA GLY A 237 2.22 18.87 -6.67
C GLY A 237 3.44 19.26 -7.51
N HIS A 238 3.33 19.06 -8.83
CA HIS A 238 4.29 19.50 -9.83
C HIS A 238 3.57 20.20 -11.00
N PRO A 239 4.27 21.06 -11.75
CA PRO A 239 3.71 21.66 -12.96
C PRO A 239 3.40 20.60 -14.03
N PRO A 240 2.32 20.73 -14.81
CA PRO A 240 2.12 19.93 -16.01
C PRO A 240 3.30 20.02 -16.98
N GLY A 241 3.83 18.87 -17.41
CA GLY A 241 5.04 18.78 -18.25
C GLY A 241 6.35 18.61 -17.46
N ALA A 242 6.28 18.59 -16.12
CA ALA A 242 7.42 18.25 -15.30
C ALA A 242 8.02 16.88 -15.69
N PHE A 243 9.35 16.79 -15.70
CA PHE A 243 10.10 15.59 -16.14
C PHE A 243 9.81 15.14 -17.59
N GLY A 244 9.19 15.99 -18.40
CA GLY A 244 8.79 15.65 -19.79
C GLY A 244 7.56 14.75 -19.89
N VAL A 245 6.92 14.42 -18.79
CA VAL A 245 5.68 13.60 -18.78
C VAL A 245 4.49 14.48 -19.17
N LYS A 246 3.73 14.05 -20.18
CA LYS A 246 2.61 14.83 -20.74
C LYS A 246 1.27 14.09 -20.69
N LYS A 247 1.11 13.13 -19.78
CA LYS A 247 -0.10 12.30 -19.66
C LYS A 247 -1.13 12.95 -18.72
N TYR A 248 -2.43 12.86 -19.09
CA TYR A 248 -3.52 13.26 -18.20
C TYR A 248 -4.81 12.48 -18.46
N VAL A 249 -5.71 12.48 -17.49
CA VAL A 249 -7.06 11.87 -17.55
C VAL A 249 -8.05 12.86 -16.98
N THR A 250 -9.22 12.99 -17.62
CA THR A 250 -10.35 13.78 -17.10
C THR A 250 -11.39 12.84 -16.48
N TRP A 251 -11.76 13.07 -15.25
CA TRP A 251 -12.68 12.25 -14.47
C TRP A 251 -14.00 12.96 -14.23
N ASN A 252 -15.03 12.17 -13.92
CA ASN A 252 -16.33 12.64 -13.50
C ASN A 252 -17.02 13.53 -14.55
N VAL A 253 -16.97 13.10 -15.78
CA VAL A 253 -17.62 13.73 -16.94
C VAL A 253 -18.72 12.81 -17.47
N ARG A 254 -19.87 13.40 -17.82
CA ARG A 254 -21.01 12.64 -18.34
C ARG A 254 -20.68 11.92 -19.64
N GLU A 255 -19.89 12.56 -20.48
CA GLU A 255 -19.40 12.04 -21.77
C GLU A 255 -18.52 10.81 -21.62
N GLY A 256 -17.98 10.59 -20.43
CA GLY A 256 -17.21 9.40 -20.06
C GLY A 256 -18.04 8.22 -19.59
N LEU A 257 -19.37 8.34 -19.48
CA LEU A 257 -20.28 7.21 -19.23
C LEU A 257 -20.49 6.43 -20.53
N THR A 258 -19.62 5.48 -20.80
CA THR A 258 -19.57 4.75 -22.07
C THR A 258 -19.94 3.28 -21.97
N GLU A 259 -20.10 2.73 -20.75
CA GLU A 259 -20.37 1.32 -20.51
C GLU A 259 -21.10 1.06 -19.17
N PRO A 260 -21.83 -0.08 -19.07
CA PRO A 260 -22.46 -0.50 -17.82
C PRO A 260 -21.46 -0.64 -16.67
N GLY A 261 -21.91 -0.33 -15.47
CA GLY A 261 -21.12 -0.35 -14.24
C GLY A 261 -20.46 0.99 -13.89
N GLN A 262 -20.44 1.95 -14.82
CA GLN A 262 -19.87 3.28 -14.59
C GLN A 262 -20.82 4.23 -13.92
N TRP A 263 -20.25 5.23 -13.25
CA TRP A 263 -21.00 6.30 -12.56
C TRP A 263 -20.30 7.65 -12.66
N TYR A 264 -21.07 8.73 -12.45
CA TYR A 264 -20.53 10.05 -12.21
C TYR A 264 -21.37 10.83 -11.20
N LEU A 265 -20.74 11.82 -10.53
CA LEU A 265 -21.38 12.70 -9.57
C LEU A 265 -21.70 14.04 -10.23
N ASP A 266 -22.97 14.32 -10.46
CA ASP A 266 -23.43 15.61 -10.97
C ASP A 266 -23.58 16.61 -9.82
N ARG A 267 -22.52 17.35 -9.54
CA ARG A 267 -22.49 18.38 -8.48
C ARG A 267 -23.37 19.58 -8.81
N THR A 268 -23.56 19.85 -10.10
CA THR A 268 -24.40 20.95 -10.60
C THR A 268 -25.88 20.66 -10.37
N ALA A 269 -26.34 19.50 -10.75
CA ALA A 269 -27.72 19.07 -10.51
C ALA A 269 -27.95 18.57 -9.06
N GLY A 270 -26.92 18.09 -8.40
CA GLY A 270 -27.00 17.47 -7.06
C GLY A 270 -27.56 16.06 -7.11
N LYS A 271 -27.00 15.23 -7.97
CA LYS A 271 -27.39 13.83 -8.12
C LYS A 271 -26.19 12.93 -8.42
N VAL A 272 -26.29 11.67 -8.08
CA VAL A 272 -25.40 10.61 -8.59
C VAL A 272 -26.09 9.90 -9.75
N VAL A 273 -25.36 9.65 -10.83
CA VAL A 273 -25.84 8.92 -12.00
C VAL A 273 -25.03 7.65 -12.16
N TYR A 274 -25.73 6.55 -12.37
CA TYR A 274 -25.14 5.22 -12.49
C TYR A 274 -25.74 4.48 -13.69
N TRP A 275 -24.90 3.78 -14.43
CA TRP A 275 -25.32 2.86 -15.49
C TRP A 275 -25.27 1.42 -14.95
N PRO A 276 -26.40 0.82 -14.58
CA PRO A 276 -26.40 -0.53 -13.99
C PRO A 276 -25.81 -1.60 -14.89
N LEU A 277 -25.19 -2.59 -14.28
CA LEU A 277 -24.83 -3.83 -14.98
C LEU A 277 -26.10 -4.57 -15.40
N PRO A 278 -26.02 -5.42 -16.46
CA PRO A 278 -27.14 -6.29 -16.81
C PRO A 278 -27.61 -7.14 -15.62
N GLY A 279 -28.90 -7.07 -15.30
CA GLY A 279 -29.50 -7.83 -14.20
C GLY A 279 -29.47 -7.15 -12.82
N GLU A 280 -28.83 -5.99 -12.66
CA GLU A 280 -28.89 -5.24 -11.40
C GLU A 280 -30.28 -4.62 -11.18
N ASP A 281 -30.91 -4.96 -10.06
CA ASP A 281 -32.18 -4.37 -9.64
C ASP A 281 -31.93 -3.13 -8.77
N MET A 282 -32.05 -1.96 -9.38
CA MET A 282 -31.81 -0.67 -8.70
C MET A 282 -32.81 -0.33 -7.59
N ALA A 283 -33.93 -1.05 -7.49
CA ALA A 283 -34.85 -0.88 -6.36
C ALA A 283 -34.31 -1.54 -5.08
N ASN A 284 -33.54 -2.63 -5.21
CA ASN A 284 -33.12 -3.47 -4.09
C ASN A 284 -31.60 -3.50 -3.87
N VAL A 285 -30.78 -3.22 -4.91
CA VAL A 285 -29.32 -3.26 -4.79
C VAL A 285 -28.82 -2.24 -3.77
N ALA A 286 -27.88 -2.66 -2.94
CA ALA A 286 -27.23 -1.75 -2.00
C ALA A 286 -26.21 -0.87 -2.73
N VAL A 287 -26.43 0.44 -2.74
CA VAL A 287 -25.47 1.43 -3.23
C VAL A 287 -24.99 2.26 -2.05
N VAL A 288 -23.65 2.33 -1.89
CA VAL A 288 -23.03 3.04 -0.77
C VAL A 288 -22.00 4.04 -1.31
N ALA A 289 -22.07 5.29 -0.86
CA ALA A 289 -21.08 6.31 -1.15
C ALA A 289 -20.38 6.76 0.13
N PRO A 290 -19.06 7.07 0.07
CA PRO A 290 -18.29 7.43 1.25
C PRO A 290 -18.75 8.75 1.88
N ALA A 291 -18.75 8.82 3.21
CA ALA A 291 -19.16 9.98 3.98
C ALA A 291 -18.11 10.41 5.00
N VAL A 292 -17.47 9.45 5.69
CA VAL A 292 -16.42 9.75 6.67
C VAL A 292 -15.05 9.34 6.13
N GLU A 293 -14.02 10.06 6.49
CA GLU A 293 -12.64 9.81 6.01
C GLU A 293 -11.96 8.65 6.73
N SER A 294 -12.37 8.38 7.96
CA SER A 294 -11.87 7.25 8.75
C SER A 294 -13.02 6.50 9.38
N ILE A 295 -12.93 5.18 9.40
CA ILE A 295 -13.92 4.28 10.03
C ILE A 295 -13.57 4.09 11.50
N LEU A 296 -12.29 3.79 11.77
CA LEU A 296 -11.78 3.52 13.11
C LEU A 296 -10.54 4.36 13.38
N ARG A 297 -10.50 5.03 14.52
CA ARG A 297 -9.37 5.84 14.99
C ARG A 297 -8.93 5.36 16.36
N ILE A 298 -7.74 4.77 16.44
CA ILE A 298 -7.10 4.31 17.67
C ILE A 298 -5.94 5.28 17.95
N ARG A 299 -6.18 6.27 18.81
CA ARG A 299 -5.27 7.41 18.98
C ARG A 299 -4.86 7.62 20.42
N GLY A 300 -3.60 7.34 20.74
CA GLY A 300 -2.93 7.82 21.95
C GLY A 300 -2.30 9.20 21.76
N GLN A 301 -1.47 9.57 22.71
CA GLN A 301 -0.66 10.77 22.70
C GLN A 301 0.75 10.43 23.18
N ALA A 302 1.72 11.29 22.90
CA ALA A 302 3.06 11.16 23.47
C ALA A 302 2.99 11.07 25.01
N GLY A 303 3.63 10.06 25.59
CA GLY A 303 3.57 9.76 27.02
C GLY A 303 2.26 9.13 27.53
N LYS A 304 1.23 9.04 26.70
CA LYS A 304 -0.08 8.44 27.04
C LYS A 304 -0.64 7.63 25.88
N PRO A 305 0.03 6.53 25.47
CA PRO A 305 -0.39 5.72 24.34
C PRO A 305 -1.67 4.94 24.64
N VAL A 306 -2.33 4.48 23.56
CA VAL A 306 -3.33 3.42 23.63
C VAL A 306 -2.61 2.09 23.65
N ARG A 307 -3.04 1.15 24.50
CA ARG A 307 -2.39 -0.14 24.67
C ARG A 307 -3.34 -1.31 24.50
N ASP A 308 -2.80 -2.43 24.06
CA ASP A 308 -3.47 -3.75 24.12
C ASP A 308 -4.85 -3.74 23.43
N VAL A 309 -5.01 -2.98 22.34
CA VAL A 309 -6.24 -2.99 21.54
C VAL A 309 -6.09 -3.99 20.39
N THR A 310 -7.08 -4.86 20.25
CA THR A 310 -7.19 -5.81 19.14
C THR A 310 -8.44 -5.52 18.32
N VAL A 311 -8.29 -5.42 17.00
CA VAL A 311 -9.40 -5.36 16.05
C VAL A 311 -9.24 -6.51 15.08
N ARG A 312 -10.25 -7.40 14.95
CA ARG A 312 -10.11 -8.58 14.10
C ARG A 312 -11.39 -9.06 13.42
N GLY A 313 -11.23 -9.71 12.27
CA GLY A 313 -12.30 -10.42 11.57
C GLY A 313 -13.43 -9.53 11.04
N LEU A 314 -13.19 -8.23 10.86
CA LEU A 314 -14.17 -7.26 10.37
C LEU A 314 -13.88 -6.86 8.93
N THR A 315 -14.92 -6.51 8.19
CA THR A 315 -14.79 -5.77 6.94
C THR A 315 -14.97 -4.26 7.21
N LEU A 316 -14.02 -3.43 6.78
CA LEU A 316 -14.11 -1.99 6.81
C LEU A 316 -14.18 -1.48 5.37
N ALA A 317 -15.23 -0.76 5.01
CA ALA A 317 -15.48 -0.40 3.62
C ALA A 317 -16.02 1.02 3.46
N VAL A 318 -15.74 1.62 2.30
CA VAL A 318 -16.34 2.86 1.81
C VAL A 318 -16.03 4.06 2.71
N ALA A 319 -14.75 4.44 2.80
CA ALA A 319 -14.31 5.68 3.46
C ALA A 319 -13.94 6.76 2.43
N ASN A 320 -14.09 8.02 2.79
CA ASN A 320 -13.85 9.18 1.93
C ASN A 320 -12.40 9.68 1.96
N THR A 321 -12.10 10.67 1.11
CA THR A 321 -10.82 11.38 1.06
C THR A 321 -11.00 12.80 0.55
N PRO A 322 -10.20 13.78 1.00
CA PRO A 322 -10.20 15.12 0.41
C PRO A 322 -9.63 15.12 -1.02
N LEU A 323 -9.99 16.13 -1.82
CA LEU A 323 -9.39 16.39 -3.12
C LEU A 323 -8.14 17.24 -2.94
N VAL A 324 -6.98 16.62 -3.05
CA VAL A 324 -5.66 17.29 -3.03
C VAL A 324 -4.72 16.55 -3.98
N ALA A 325 -3.63 17.16 -4.39
CA ALA A 325 -2.60 16.48 -5.16
C ALA A 325 -2.03 15.29 -4.37
N GLY A 326 -1.72 14.19 -5.05
CA GLY A 326 -1.23 12.93 -4.43
C GLY A 326 0.13 13.10 -3.77
N GLY A 327 1.11 13.56 -4.52
CA GLY A 327 2.51 13.63 -4.12
C GLY A 327 3.14 12.24 -3.92
N PHE A 328 4.43 12.22 -3.61
CA PHE A 328 5.18 10.98 -3.46
C PHE A 328 4.46 9.97 -2.54
N GLY A 329 4.24 8.79 -3.09
CA GLY A 329 3.65 7.65 -2.39
C GLY A 329 2.20 7.82 -1.95
N ALA A 330 1.49 8.90 -2.33
CA ALA A 330 0.13 9.22 -1.85
C ALA A 330 -0.02 9.05 -0.32
N GLY A 331 1.02 9.45 0.43
CA GLY A 331 1.16 9.12 1.85
C GLY A 331 0.49 10.07 2.84
N ASN A 332 -0.16 11.15 2.37
CA ASN A 332 -0.71 12.19 3.24
C ASN A 332 -2.24 12.15 3.37
N PHE A 333 -2.87 11.07 2.94
CA PHE A 333 -4.31 10.90 3.03
C PHE A 333 -4.75 10.25 4.35
N PRO A 334 -6.01 10.45 4.78
CA PRO A 334 -6.59 9.71 5.89
C PRO A 334 -6.59 8.21 5.65
N GLY A 335 -6.46 7.42 6.71
CA GLY A 335 -6.65 5.97 6.68
C GLY A 335 -8.08 5.58 7.07
N ALA A 336 -8.63 4.54 6.44
CA ALA A 336 -9.86 3.92 6.93
C ALA A 336 -9.69 3.45 8.38
N VAL A 337 -8.50 2.94 8.70
CA VAL A 337 -8.01 2.71 10.07
C VAL A 337 -6.85 3.66 10.35
N GLU A 338 -6.96 4.44 11.42
CA GLU A 338 -5.87 5.26 11.93
C GLU A 338 -5.39 4.71 13.29
N LEU A 339 -4.08 4.49 13.40
CA LEU A 339 -3.44 3.96 14.60
C LEU A 339 -2.23 4.82 14.95
N THR A 340 -2.30 5.62 16.02
CA THR A 340 -1.22 6.54 16.39
C THR A 340 -0.90 6.51 17.87
N HIS A 341 0.40 6.58 18.22
CA HIS A 341 0.87 6.44 19.60
C HIS A 341 0.24 5.23 20.28
N ALA A 342 0.47 4.06 19.68
CA ALA A 342 -0.11 2.79 20.10
C ALA A 342 1.00 1.82 20.51
N GLU A 343 0.76 1.09 21.60
CA GLU A 343 1.66 0.05 22.08
C GLU A 343 0.91 -1.29 22.20
N ASN A 344 1.53 -2.38 21.74
CA ASN A 344 1.00 -3.73 21.80
C ASN A 344 -0.42 -3.86 21.21
N CYS A 345 -0.71 -3.09 20.13
CA CYS A 345 -2.00 -3.13 19.45
C CYS A 345 -1.93 -4.03 18.21
N ARG A 346 -3.05 -4.69 17.88
CA ARG A 346 -3.13 -5.65 16.80
C ARG A 346 -4.33 -5.40 15.89
N LEU A 347 -4.06 -5.32 14.58
CA LEU A 347 -5.07 -5.39 13.52
C LEU A 347 -4.91 -6.74 12.84
N ALA A 348 -5.92 -7.60 12.89
CA ALA A 348 -5.82 -8.97 12.41
C ALA A 348 -7.03 -9.40 11.57
N ASP A 349 -6.79 -10.11 10.48
CA ASP A 349 -7.83 -10.73 9.66
C ASP A 349 -8.91 -9.73 9.22
N LEU A 350 -8.52 -8.49 8.91
CA LEU A 350 -9.43 -7.44 8.44
C LEU A 350 -9.52 -7.48 6.92
N GLU A 351 -10.71 -7.33 6.38
CA GLU A 351 -10.90 -6.92 4.99
C GLU A 351 -11.07 -5.39 4.96
N ILE A 352 -10.19 -4.67 4.24
CA ILE A 352 -10.28 -3.21 4.06
C ILE A 352 -10.39 -2.91 2.57
N LYS A 353 -11.54 -2.36 2.14
CA LYS A 353 -11.81 -2.19 0.72
C LYS A 353 -12.65 -0.99 0.37
N ASN A 354 -12.59 -0.57 -0.91
CA ASN A 354 -13.38 0.53 -1.46
C ASN A 354 -13.22 1.82 -0.64
N VAL A 355 -12.01 2.11 -0.16
CA VAL A 355 -11.70 3.28 0.65
C VAL A 355 -10.94 4.31 -0.19
N ALA A 356 -11.42 5.54 -0.24
CA ALA A 356 -10.87 6.58 -1.12
C ALA A 356 -9.51 7.12 -0.63
N GLY A 357 -9.19 6.97 0.65
CA GLY A 357 -7.89 7.27 1.25
C GLY A 357 -7.00 6.03 1.33
N GLN A 358 -6.22 5.95 2.40
CA GLN A 358 -5.38 4.80 2.71
C GLN A 358 -6.20 3.69 3.41
N GLY A 359 -5.79 2.44 3.25
CA GLY A 359 -6.37 1.34 4.03
C GLY A 359 -6.06 1.52 5.52
N VAL A 360 -4.78 1.52 5.87
CA VAL A 360 -4.28 1.79 7.24
C VAL A 360 -3.27 2.93 7.19
N ARG A 361 -3.45 3.90 8.10
CA ARG A 361 -2.46 4.94 8.40
C ARG A 361 -2.05 4.84 9.85
N ALA A 362 -0.78 4.51 10.10
CA ALA A 362 -0.28 4.30 11.44
C ALA A 362 1.05 5.02 11.70
N GLY A 363 1.32 5.40 12.94
CA GLY A 363 2.58 6.06 13.30
C GLY A 363 2.83 6.11 14.80
N ASN A 364 4.10 6.27 15.18
CA ASN A 364 4.57 6.22 16.57
C ASN A 364 4.12 4.92 17.27
N LEU A 365 4.35 3.79 16.57
CA LEU A 365 4.00 2.47 17.04
C LEU A 365 5.11 1.86 17.88
N LYS A 366 4.72 1.02 18.85
CA LYS A 366 5.61 0.18 19.63
C LYS A 366 5.01 -1.20 19.81
N SER A 367 5.73 -2.24 19.40
CA SER A 367 5.31 -3.64 19.49
C SER A 367 3.90 -3.89 18.90
N CYS A 368 3.56 -3.23 17.79
CA CYS A 368 2.27 -3.39 17.13
C CYS A 368 2.32 -4.42 16.01
N GLU A 369 1.17 -4.95 15.62
CA GLU A 369 1.06 -5.98 14.58
C GLU A 369 -0.10 -5.70 13.63
N ILE A 370 0.15 -5.89 12.31
CA ILE A 370 -0.86 -5.89 11.24
C ILE A 370 -0.71 -7.22 10.50
N GLU A 371 -1.63 -8.13 10.71
CA GLU A 371 -1.49 -9.52 10.26
C GLU A 371 -2.76 -10.05 9.58
N GLY A 372 -2.57 -10.85 8.52
CA GLY A 372 -3.66 -11.59 7.87
C GLY A 372 -4.73 -10.69 7.24
N CYS A 373 -4.44 -9.42 7.02
CA CYS A 373 -5.41 -8.48 6.46
C CYS A 373 -5.46 -8.58 4.92
N HIS A 374 -6.66 -8.49 4.37
CA HIS A 374 -6.90 -8.33 2.94
C HIS A 374 -7.22 -6.86 2.64
N VAL A 375 -6.29 -6.16 1.99
CA VAL A 375 -6.41 -4.71 1.71
C VAL A 375 -6.43 -4.49 0.21
N HIS A 376 -7.53 -3.96 -0.31
CA HIS A 376 -7.66 -3.77 -1.75
C HIS A 376 -8.61 -2.63 -2.12
N ASP A 377 -8.53 -2.20 -3.38
CA ASP A 377 -9.34 -1.11 -3.92
C ASP A 377 -9.29 0.14 -3.04
N THR A 378 -8.05 0.53 -2.63
CA THR A 378 -7.81 1.78 -1.92
C THR A 378 -7.52 2.92 -2.89
N GLY A 379 -7.95 4.13 -2.58
CA GLY A 379 -7.67 5.30 -3.42
C GLY A 379 -6.24 5.80 -3.30
N ALA A 380 -5.60 5.56 -2.16
CA ALA A 380 -4.20 5.87 -1.86
C ALA A 380 -3.45 4.62 -1.38
N CYS A 381 -2.48 4.72 -0.45
CA CYS A 381 -1.71 3.58 0.04
C CYS A 381 -2.58 2.45 0.61
N GLY A 382 -2.08 1.22 0.55
CA GLY A 382 -2.68 0.09 1.26
C GLY A 382 -2.40 0.19 2.77
N LEU A 383 -1.17 -0.04 3.17
CA LEU A 383 -0.69 0.01 4.56
C LEU A 383 0.45 1.03 4.67
N LYS A 384 0.27 2.09 5.45
CA LYS A 384 1.35 3.03 5.80
C LYS A 384 1.55 3.05 7.31
N PHE A 385 2.77 2.83 7.76
CA PHE A 385 3.07 2.76 9.20
C PHE A 385 4.48 3.26 9.53
N GLY A 386 4.67 3.67 10.78
CA GLY A 386 5.96 4.09 11.31
C GLY A 386 6.14 3.70 12.79
N GLY A 387 7.35 3.24 13.13
CA GLY A 387 7.72 2.72 14.44
C GLY A 387 7.86 1.20 14.44
N GLU A 388 7.95 0.60 15.62
CA GLU A 388 8.08 -0.84 15.82
C GLU A 388 6.77 -1.55 15.50
N CYS A 389 6.73 -2.19 14.32
CA CYS A 389 5.55 -2.87 13.82
C CYS A 389 5.94 -4.12 13.04
N LEU A 390 5.23 -5.22 13.28
CA LEU A 390 5.27 -6.43 12.49
C LEU A 390 4.11 -6.42 11.50
N VAL A 391 4.42 -6.36 10.19
CA VAL A 391 3.43 -6.39 9.11
C VAL A 391 3.61 -7.68 8.33
N ARG A 392 2.72 -8.64 8.56
CA ARG A 392 2.92 -9.98 8.01
C ARG A 392 1.66 -10.64 7.48
N LYS A 393 1.85 -11.54 6.51
CA LYS A 393 0.79 -12.38 5.95
C LYS A 393 -0.42 -11.58 5.44
N ASN A 394 -0.19 -10.34 5.01
CA ASN A 394 -1.25 -9.52 4.43
C ASN A 394 -1.32 -9.72 2.92
N PHE A 395 -2.53 -9.69 2.38
CA PHE A 395 -2.80 -9.70 0.95
C PHE A 395 -3.19 -8.29 0.51
N VAL A 396 -2.31 -7.62 -0.26
CA VAL A 396 -2.49 -6.21 -0.64
C VAL A 396 -2.45 -6.08 -2.15
N HIS A 397 -3.52 -5.54 -2.75
CA HIS A 397 -3.57 -5.36 -4.19
C HIS A 397 -4.52 -4.23 -4.63
N HIS A 398 -4.39 -3.80 -5.88
CA HIS A 398 -5.28 -2.80 -6.47
C HIS A 398 -5.37 -1.52 -5.61
N VAL A 399 -4.25 -1.06 -5.09
CA VAL A 399 -4.13 0.24 -4.40
C VAL A 399 -4.08 1.39 -5.42
N GLY A 400 -4.21 2.63 -4.98
CA GLY A 400 -4.00 3.79 -5.84
C GLY A 400 -5.10 4.03 -6.88
N ARG A 401 -6.34 3.64 -6.60
CA ARG A 401 -7.48 3.81 -7.53
C ARG A 401 -7.81 5.27 -7.84
N ILE A 402 -7.37 6.20 -6.99
CA ILE A 402 -7.53 7.65 -7.20
C ILE A 402 -6.16 8.30 -7.37
N TYR A 403 -5.20 7.92 -6.55
CA TYR A 403 -3.84 8.48 -6.49
C TYR A 403 -2.82 7.42 -6.91
N PRO A 404 -2.46 7.36 -8.20
CA PRO A 404 -1.55 6.33 -8.74
C PRO A 404 -0.16 6.28 -8.11
N SER A 405 0.29 7.32 -7.42
CA SER A 405 1.56 7.27 -6.66
C SER A 405 1.50 6.39 -5.40
N ALA A 406 0.35 5.81 -5.10
CA ALA A 406 0.17 4.98 -3.91
C ALA A 406 1.16 3.80 -3.84
N ILE A 407 1.74 3.64 -2.66
CA ILE A 407 2.59 2.51 -2.30
C ILE A 407 1.72 1.47 -1.56
N ALA A 408 1.83 0.20 -1.94
CA ALA A 408 0.98 -0.81 -1.32
C ALA A 408 1.30 -1.02 0.16
N VAL A 409 2.58 -1.15 0.51
CA VAL A 409 3.06 -1.26 1.90
C VAL A 409 4.21 -0.28 2.11
N TRP A 410 4.00 0.72 2.94
CA TRP A 410 5.01 1.74 3.23
C TRP A 410 5.37 1.74 4.70
N GLY A 411 6.54 1.18 5.01
CA GLY A 411 7.07 1.06 6.37
C GLY A 411 8.24 1.99 6.66
N GLY A 412 8.59 2.07 7.92
CA GLY A 412 9.75 2.84 8.39
C GLY A 412 9.43 4.27 8.75
N GLY A 413 10.47 5.06 8.92
CA GLY A 413 10.36 6.46 9.37
C GLY A 413 9.87 6.60 10.81
N GLY A 414 10.38 7.57 11.56
CA GLY A 414 9.98 7.83 12.94
C GLY A 414 10.99 7.31 13.97
N SER A 415 10.54 6.90 15.11
CA SER A 415 11.25 6.74 16.40
C SER A 415 12.50 5.84 16.47
N GLY A 416 13.11 5.44 15.34
CA GLY A 416 14.35 4.64 15.36
C GLY A 416 14.19 3.19 15.80
N GLN A 417 12.96 2.69 15.91
CA GLN A 417 12.67 1.28 16.22
C GLN A 417 12.47 0.48 14.94
N PRO A 418 13.12 -0.67 14.79
CA PRO A 418 13.01 -1.49 13.59
C PRO A 418 11.59 -2.00 13.35
N CYS A 419 11.15 -2.03 12.08
CA CYS A 419 9.95 -2.74 11.67
C CYS A 419 10.32 -3.99 10.85
N THR A 420 9.39 -4.95 10.79
CA THR A 420 9.50 -6.13 9.95
C THR A 420 8.30 -6.20 9.00
N ILE A 421 8.58 -6.35 7.70
CA ILE A 421 7.59 -6.55 6.64
C ILE A 421 7.85 -7.93 6.06
N GLU A 422 7.02 -8.92 6.40
CA GLU A 422 7.31 -10.29 6.02
C GLU A 422 6.09 -11.08 5.52
N ARG A 423 6.33 -12.01 4.60
CA ARG A 423 5.32 -12.94 4.10
C ARG A 423 4.03 -12.25 3.63
N ASN A 424 4.13 -11.05 3.05
CA ASN A 424 3.00 -10.39 2.42
C ASN A 424 2.96 -10.76 0.94
N THR A 425 1.76 -10.94 0.39
CA THR A 425 1.51 -11.06 -1.04
C THR A 425 1.00 -9.72 -1.56
N ILE A 426 1.70 -9.14 -2.54
CA ILE A 426 1.39 -7.82 -3.08
C ILE A 426 1.39 -7.90 -4.61
N HIS A 427 0.33 -7.41 -5.23
CA HIS A 427 0.27 -7.35 -6.70
C HIS A 427 -0.64 -6.24 -7.23
N ASP A 428 -0.56 -5.99 -8.54
CA ASP A 428 -1.38 -5.03 -9.26
C ASP A 428 -1.35 -3.65 -8.59
N THR A 429 -0.13 -3.08 -8.49
CA THR A 429 0.08 -1.74 -7.93
C THR A 429 0.46 -0.75 -9.03
N PRO A 430 -0.07 0.48 -9.01
CA PRO A 430 0.25 1.49 -10.03
C PRO A 430 1.67 2.04 -9.89
N TYR A 431 2.24 1.95 -8.71
CA TYR A 431 3.59 2.37 -8.36
C TYR A 431 4.30 1.30 -7.52
N THR A 432 5.20 1.69 -6.65
CA THR A 432 6.01 0.82 -5.79
C THR A 432 5.16 -0.10 -4.89
N ALA A 433 5.55 -1.37 -4.79
CA ALA A 433 4.84 -2.31 -3.92
C ALA A 433 5.24 -2.15 -2.46
N ILE A 434 6.53 -2.22 -2.12
CA ILE A 434 7.02 -1.97 -0.76
C ILE A 434 8.00 -0.81 -0.79
N ALA A 435 7.78 0.22 0.06
CA ALA A 435 8.78 1.24 0.34
C ALA A 435 9.18 1.23 1.82
N CYS A 436 10.45 1.53 2.09
CA CYS A 436 10.95 1.59 3.46
C CYS A 436 12.09 2.60 3.60
N GLY A 437 12.04 3.38 4.68
CA GLY A 437 13.12 4.30 5.07
C GLY A 437 13.36 4.25 6.57
N GLY A 438 14.59 4.57 7.02
CA GLY A 438 14.99 4.50 8.42
C GLY A 438 16.06 3.44 8.67
N GLU A 439 16.11 2.85 9.84
CA GLU A 439 17.28 2.06 10.24
C GLU A 439 16.93 0.68 10.79
N GLY A 440 17.68 -0.34 10.34
CA GLY A 440 17.62 -1.70 10.87
C GLY A 440 16.37 -2.50 10.50
N HIS A 441 15.58 -2.04 9.54
CA HIS A 441 14.35 -2.71 9.12
C HIS A 441 14.61 -4.01 8.38
N ARG A 442 13.61 -4.91 8.38
CA ARG A 442 13.65 -6.20 7.70
C ARG A 442 12.47 -6.31 6.71
N ILE A 443 12.78 -6.66 5.46
CA ILE A 443 11.80 -6.89 4.40
C ILE A 443 12.06 -8.30 3.88
N GLU A 444 11.28 -9.27 4.36
CA GLU A 444 11.64 -10.67 4.19
C GLU A 444 10.47 -11.54 3.69
N HIS A 445 10.78 -12.48 2.80
CA HIS A 445 9.83 -13.49 2.34
C HIS A 445 8.51 -12.92 1.77
N ASN A 446 8.51 -11.71 1.18
CA ASN A 446 7.35 -11.17 0.50
C ASN A 446 7.28 -11.68 -0.94
N ARG A 447 6.08 -11.88 -1.45
CA ARG A 447 5.80 -12.17 -2.86
C ARG A 447 5.20 -10.94 -3.53
N ILE A 448 5.85 -10.48 -4.59
CA ILE A 448 5.46 -9.24 -5.29
C ILE A 448 5.37 -9.52 -6.79
N SER A 449 4.29 -9.10 -7.42
CA SER A 449 4.14 -9.20 -8.87
C SER A 449 3.32 -8.04 -9.43
N ARG A 450 3.51 -7.74 -10.72
CA ARG A 450 2.76 -6.70 -11.44
C ARG A 450 2.68 -5.37 -10.68
N ALA A 451 3.82 -4.95 -10.11
CA ALA A 451 3.99 -3.60 -9.57
C ALA A 451 4.39 -2.62 -10.68
N MET A 452 4.37 -1.33 -10.40
CA MET A 452 4.82 -0.26 -11.31
C MET A 452 4.02 -0.14 -12.62
N GLN A 453 2.70 -0.43 -12.58
CA GLN A 453 1.88 -0.51 -13.81
C GLN A 453 1.58 0.86 -14.46
N VAL A 454 1.78 1.97 -13.77
CA VAL A 454 1.35 3.31 -14.23
C VAL A 454 2.48 4.33 -14.17
N LEU A 455 3.16 4.44 -13.05
CA LEU A 455 4.22 5.42 -12.80
C LEU A 455 5.61 4.81 -12.97
N HIS A 456 6.62 5.67 -12.91
CA HIS A 456 8.02 5.35 -13.17
C HIS A 456 8.88 5.65 -11.93
N ASP A 457 10.18 5.32 -11.99
CA ASP A 457 11.15 5.63 -10.93
C ASP A 457 10.81 4.98 -9.58
N GLY A 458 10.53 3.69 -9.62
CA GLY A 458 10.19 2.91 -8.45
C GLY A 458 10.53 1.43 -8.62
N ALA A 459 10.00 0.59 -7.74
CA ALA A 459 10.37 -0.82 -7.71
C ALA A 459 9.31 -1.74 -7.05
N GLY A 460 9.53 -3.04 -7.15
CA GLY A 460 8.90 -4.01 -6.26
C GLY A 460 9.25 -3.70 -4.80
N ILE A 461 10.54 -3.56 -4.49
CA ILE A 461 11.01 -3.09 -3.17
C ILE A 461 11.93 -1.87 -3.38
N TYR A 462 11.55 -0.74 -2.78
CA TYR A 462 12.24 0.54 -2.83
C TYR A 462 12.65 0.97 -1.41
N ILE A 463 13.95 1.18 -1.19
CA ILE A 463 14.49 1.66 0.08
C ILE A 463 15.30 2.94 -0.13
N THR A 464 15.07 3.93 0.73
CA THR A 464 15.69 5.25 0.63
C THR A 464 15.85 5.90 1.99
N PHE A 465 16.81 6.81 2.15
CA PHE A 465 17.12 7.46 3.44
C PHE A 465 17.19 6.43 4.57
N CYS A 466 17.96 5.36 4.36
CA CYS A 466 17.94 4.21 5.27
C CYS A 466 19.35 3.65 5.52
N LYS A 467 19.50 2.96 6.67
CA LYS A 467 20.72 2.27 7.04
C LYS A 467 20.44 0.87 7.56
N ARG A 468 21.33 -0.08 7.24
CA ARG A 468 21.28 -1.45 7.76
C ARG A 468 19.94 -2.16 7.55
N VAL A 469 19.25 -1.84 6.44
CA VAL A 469 18.03 -2.55 6.05
C VAL A 469 18.42 -3.89 5.43
N VAL A 470 17.71 -4.95 5.81
CA VAL A 470 17.86 -6.28 5.27
C VAL A 470 16.67 -6.61 4.36
N VAL A 471 16.95 -6.93 3.10
CA VAL A 471 15.97 -7.38 2.09
C VAL A 471 16.31 -8.82 1.74
N ARG A 472 15.58 -9.80 2.27
CA ARG A 472 15.95 -11.22 2.19
C ARG A 472 14.80 -12.13 1.79
N GLY A 473 15.11 -13.13 0.95
CA GLY A 473 14.16 -14.21 0.66
C GLY A 473 12.86 -13.76 -0.02
N ASN A 474 12.86 -12.60 -0.70
CA ASN A 474 11.68 -12.12 -1.38
C ASN A 474 11.59 -12.71 -2.80
N PHE A 475 10.38 -12.91 -3.27
CA PHE A 475 10.07 -13.34 -4.62
C PHE A 475 9.39 -12.21 -5.38
N ILE A 476 10.08 -11.63 -6.37
CA ILE A 476 9.57 -10.54 -7.20
C ILE A 476 9.51 -11.00 -8.66
N HIS A 477 8.36 -10.84 -9.30
CA HIS A 477 8.22 -11.26 -10.70
C HIS A 477 7.22 -10.39 -11.48
N ASP A 478 7.35 -10.40 -12.81
CA ASP A 478 6.44 -9.76 -13.74
C ASP A 478 6.25 -8.25 -13.46
N ILE A 479 7.37 -7.50 -13.48
CA ILE A 479 7.37 -6.04 -13.45
C ILE A 479 7.87 -5.54 -14.80
N ASP A 480 6.95 -4.93 -15.55
CA ASP A 480 7.25 -4.34 -16.85
C ASP A 480 7.89 -2.95 -16.69
N ASP A 481 8.79 -2.60 -17.59
CA ASP A 481 9.32 -1.24 -17.68
C ASP A 481 8.35 -0.37 -18.48
N THR A 482 7.62 0.49 -17.79
CA THR A 482 6.66 1.41 -18.39
C THR A 482 7.29 2.69 -18.96
N GLY A 483 8.63 2.81 -18.96
CA GLY A 483 9.39 3.95 -19.48
C GLY A 483 9.80 4.96 -18.40
N GLY A 484 10.08 6.20 -18.80
CA GLY A 484 10.56 7.23 -17.87
C GLY A 484 11.91 6.86 -17.23
N TYR A 485 12.01 7.00 -15.92
CA TYR A 485 13.19 6.51 -15.16
C TYR A 485 13.12 5.01 -14.84
N GLY A 486 12.12 4.31 -15.39
CA GLY A 486 12.00 2.86 -15.40
C GLY A 486 11.44 2.25 -14.13
N ALA A 487 11.33 0.91 -14.13
CA ALA A 487 10.88 0.08 -13.02
C ALA A 487 11.94 -0.98 -12.67
N SER A 488 12.06 -1.32 -11.39
CA SER A 488 13.08 -2.26 -10.91
C SER A 488 12.48 -3.33 -10.00
N ALA A 489 13.17 -4.46 -9.80
CA ALA A 489 12.80 -5.38 -8.74
C ALA A 489 13.22 -4.80 -7.38
N TYR A 490 14.47 -4.40 -7.25
CA TYR A 490 15.05 -3.79 -6.04
C TYR A 490 15.65 -2.43 -6.38
N TYR A 491 15.28 -1.41 -5.63
CA TYR A 491 15.80 -0.06 -5.79
C TYR A 491 16.34 0.45 -4.44
N LEU A 492 17.67 0.63 -4.38
CA LEU A 492 18.36 1.27 -3.27
C LEU A 492 18.64 2.71 -3.70
N ASP A 493 17.85 3.64 -3.19
CA ASP A 493 17.92 5.03 -3.60
C ASP A 493 18.61 5.90 -2.53
N GLU A 494 18.54 7.19 -2.71
CA GLU A 494 19.25 8.23 -1.96
C GLU A 494 19.56 7.86 -0.50
N GLN A 495 20.83 7.83 -0.14
CA GLN A 495 21.33 7.56 1.21
C GLN A 495 20.97 6.16 1.77
N ALA A 496 20.67 5.19 0.91
CA ALA A 496 20.67 3.80 1.35
C ALA A 496 22.11 3.37 1.63
N GLU A 497 22.41 3.04 2.88
CA GLU A 497 23.77 2.76 3.35
C GLU A 497 23.81 1.50 4.22
N ASP A 498 24.87 0.70 4.09
CA ASP A 498 25.10 -0.51 4.87
C ASP A 498 23.98 -1.56 4.74
N CYS A 499 23.18 -1.52 3.66
CA CYS A 499 22.05 -2.41 3.46
C CYS A 499 22.49 -3.74 2.82
N LEU A 500 21.70 -4.79 3.09
CA LEU A 500 21.92 -6.14 2.58
C LEU A 500 20.71 -6.61 1.77
N VAL A 501 20.92 -6.92 0.48
CA VAL A 501 19.95 -7.57 -0.40
C VAL A 501 20.41 -8.99 -0.64
N GLU A 502 19.74 -9.99 -0.05
CA GLU A 502 20.28 -11.34 0.05
C GLU A 502 19.27 -12.45 -0.22
N GLY A 503 19.69 -13.44 -1.02
CA GLY A 503 18.92 -14.67 -1.20
C GLY A 503 17.52 -14.44 -1.79
N ASN A 504 17.37 -13.44 -2.65
CA ASN A 504 16.11 -13.13 -3.30
C ASN A 504 16.05 -13.72 -4.71
N LEU A 505 14.83 -13.94 -5.20
CA LEU A 505 14.56 -14.33 -6.58
C LEU A 505 13.82 -13.23 -7.30
N SER A 506 14.26 -12.86 -8.51
CA SER A 506 13.54 -11.96 -9.40
C SER A 506 13.40 -12.58 -10.79
N LEU A 507 12.17 -12.64 -11.32
CA LEU A 507 11.85 -13.21 -12.61
C LEU A 507 11.15 -12.17 -13.50
N ARG A 508 11.57 -12.08 -14.77
CA ARG A 508 10.92 -11.20 -15.76
C ARG A 508 10.84 -9.74 -15.34
N VAL A 509 11.96 -9.22 -14.78
CA VAL A 509 12.13 -7.81 -14.48
C VAL A 509 13.42 -7.34 -15.15
N ALA A 510 13.30 -6.50 -16.18
CA ALA A 510 14.43 -6.06 -17.02
C ALA A 510 15.51 -5.28 -16.25
N ARG A 511 15.16 -4.68 -15.12
CA ARG A 511 16.12 -4.02 -14.21
C ARG A 511 16.04 -4.65 -12.81
N PRO A 512 16.74 -5.79 -12.59
CA PRO A 512 16.70 -6.49 -11.30
C PRO A 512 17.18 -5.62 -10.14
N SER A 513 18.19 -4.77 -10.33
CA SER A 513 18.71 -3.90 -9.28
C SER A 513 19.04 -2.50 -9.83
N HIS A 514 18.45 -1.48 -9.21
CA HIS A 514 18.78 -0.07 -9.41
C HIS A 514 19.34 0.51 -8.11
N ASN A 515 20.49 1.18 -8.19
CA ASN A 515 21.22 1.68 -7.02
C ASN A 515 21.65 3.12 -7.32
N HIS A 516 20.99 4.10 -6.70
CA HIS A 516 21.17 5.49 -7.01
C HIS A 516 21.52 6.30 -5.76
N MET A 517 22.65 7.03 -5.80
CA MET A 517 23.11 7.85 -4.66
C MET A 517 23.20 7.08 -3.33
N ALA A 518 23.55 5.80 -3.41
CA ALA A 518 23.61 4.86 -2.29
C ALA A 518 25.04 4.31 -2.15
N ARG A 519 25.42 3.85 -0.97
CA ARG A 519 26.80 3.43 -0.71
C ARG A 519 26.92 2.27 0.28
N ASN A 520 28.05 1.56 0.19
CA ASN A 520 28.46 0.48 1.10
C ASN A 520 27.38 -0.61 1.27
N ASN A 521 26.65 -0.91 0.20
CA ASN A 521 25.60 -1.93 0.20
C ASN A 521 26.11 -3.25 -0.36
N THR A 522 25.49 -4.35 0.07
CA THR A 522 25.84 -5.69 -0.38
C THR A 522 24.65 -6.36 -1.08
N LEU A 523 24.88 -6.86 -2.30
CA LEU A 523 23.99 -7.77 -3.00
C LEU A 523 24.60 -9.17 -2.97
N ARG A 524 23.95 -10.12 -2.28
CA ARG A 524 24.53 -11.45 -2.05
C ARG A 524 23.55 -12.58 -2.32
N GLY A 525 23.99 -13.56 -3.10
CA GLY A 525 23.23 -14.79 -3.32
C GLY A 525 21.86 -14.57 -3.97
N ASN A 526 21.66 -13.47 -4.70
CA ASN A 526 20.41 -13.23 -5.40
C ASN A 526 20.42 -13.91 -6.77
N ILE A 527 19.25 -14.33 -7.23
CA ILE A 527 19.06 -14.94 -8.53
C ILE A 527 18.10 -14.08 -9.34
N PHE A 528 18.59 -13.59 -10.49
CA PHE A 528 17.88 -12.71 -11.41
C PHE A 528 17.73 -13.39 -12.76
N VAL A 529 16.52 -13.64 -13.21
CA VAL A 529 16.21 -14.28 -14.49
C VAL A 529 15.33 -13.35 -15.32
N CYS A 530 15.86 -12.90 -16.46
CA CYS A 530 15.20 -11.95 -17.35
C CYS A 530 14.98 -12.59 -18.73
N ASP A 531 13.80 -12.49 -19.30
CA ASP A 531 13.50 -13.02 -20.64
C ASP A 531 14.22 -12.23 -21.75
N GLY A 532 14.32 -10.91 -21.59
CA GLY A 532 15.02 -9.98 -22.46
C GLY A 532 16.39 -9.57 -21.89
N ASP A 533 16.71 -8.29 -22.01
CA ASP A 533 17.90 -7.69 -21.42
C ASP A 533 17.80 -7.62 -19.89
N ALA A 534 18.93 -7.74 -19.21
CA ALA A 534 19.06 -7.51 -17.77
C ALA A 534 19.99 -6.33 -17.50
N THR A 535 19.55 -5.32 -16.73
CA THR A 535 20.36 -4.15 -16.42
C THR A 535 20.50 -3.94 -14.92
N LEU A 536 21.73 -4.00 -14.39
CA LEU A 536 22.07 -3.59 -13.03
C LEU A 536 22.70 -2.20 -13.09
N THR A 537 22.21 -1.25 -12.32
CA THR A 537 22.62 0.16 -12.45
C THR A 537 23.11 0.75 -11.14
N PHE A 538 24.18 1.57 -11.17
CA PHE A 538 24.81 2.16 -10.00
C PHE A 538 25.11 3.66 -10.16
N PRO A 539 24.18 4.50 -10.66
CA PRO A 539 24.46 5.92 -10.87
C PRO A 539 24.73 6.64 -9.54
N ARG A 540 25.84 7.38 -9.48
CA ARG A 540 26.28 8.16 -8.30
C ARG A 540 26.39 7.38 -7.01
N SER A 541 26.60 6.08 -7.10
CA SER A 541 26.77 5.16 -5.99
C SER A 541 28.24 4.78 -5.81
N SER A 542 28.59 4.22 -4.64
CA SER A 542 29.94 3.74 -4.35
C SER A 542 29.98 2.55 -3.36
N ASP A 543 31.10 1.87 -3.33
CA ASP A 543 31.47 0.86 -2.32
C ASP A 543 30.50 -0.33 -2.26
N TYR A 544 29.95 -0.74 -3.41
CA TYR A 544 29.08 -1.91 -3.50
C TYR A 544 29.87 -3.21 -3.49
N ARG A 545 29.33 -4.21 -2.81
CA ARG A 545 29.81 -5.59 -2.84
C ARG A 545 28.78 -6.49 -3.51
N LEU A 546 29.22 -7.24 -4.52
CA LEU A 546 28.41 -8.22 -5.24
C LEU A 546 28.98 -9.62 -5.01
N GLU A 547 28.27 -10.45 -4.25
CA GLU A 547 28.76 -11.75 -3.81
C GLU A 547 27.80 -12.86 -4.24
N LYS A 548 28.30 -13.83 -5.02
CA LYS A 548 27.55 -15.06 -5.34
C LYS A 548 26.16 -14.84 -5.98
N ASN A 549 25.97 -13.74 -6.71
CA ASN A 549 24.72 -13.52 -7.44
C ASN A 549 24.75 -14.27 -8.78
N VAL A 550 23.57 -14.65 -9.24
CA VAL A 550 23.36 -15.26 -10.56
C VAL A 550 22.47 -14.33 -11.39
N VAL A 551 22.95 -13.93 -12.56
CA VAL A 551 22.19 -13.13 -13.52
C VAL A 551 22.05 -13.91 -14.81
N VAL A 552 20.82 -14.23 -15.21
CA VAL A 552 20.51 -14.90 -16.47
C VAL A 552 19.62 -14.00 -17.31
N ALA A 553 20.01 -13.79 -18.57
CA ALA A 553 19.25 -12.97 -19.50
C ALA A 553 19.09 -13.64 -20.86
N GLY A 554 17.90 -13.52 -21.46
CA GLY A 554 17.67 -13.89 -22.84
C GLY A 554 18.41 -12.97 -23.82
N GLY A 555 18.45 -11.67 -23.50
CA GLY A 555 19.17 -10.62 -24.18
C GLY A 555 20.55 -10.32 -23.58
N ALA A 556 20.97 -9.06 -23.64
CA ALA A 556 22.23 -8.58 -23.08
C ALA A 556 22.14 -8.38 -21.56
N ILE A 557 23.26 -8.59 -20.89
CA ILE A 557 23.45 -8.19 -19.48
C ILE A 557 24.28 -6.91 -19.49
N ARG A 558 23.79 -5.85 -18.83
CA ARG A 558 24.50 -4.57 -18.70
C ARG A 558 24.66 -4.19 -17.25
N ILE A 559 25.89 -3.92 -16.82
CA ILE A 559 26.20 -3.33 -15.52
C ILE A 559 26.66 -1.89 -15.80
N THR A 560 25.83 -0.91 -15.45
CA THR A 560 26.14 0.49 -15.68
C THR A 560 26.81 1.11 -14.47
N ARG A 561 27.83 1.94 -14.67
CA ARG A 561 28.67 2.53 -13.61
C ARG A 561 29.36 1.46 -12.74
N PRO A 562 30.06 0.49 -13.36
CA PRO A 562 30.70 -0.61 -12.63
C PRO A 562 31.80 -0.14 -11.66
N GLU A 563 32.29 1.08 -11.80
CA GLU A 563 33.23 1.71 -10.88
C GLU A 563 32.69 1.90 -9.46
N ALA A 564 31.36 1.84 -9.29
CA ALA A 564 30.72 1.85 -7.98
C ALA A 564 30.89 0.52 -7.21
N ILE A 565 31.30 -0.55 -7.90
CA ILE A 565 31.48 -1.88 -7.31
C ILE A 565 32.92 -1.99 -6.83
N SER A 566 33.11 -1.96 -5.52
CA SER A 566 34.42 -2.11 -4.88
C SER A 566 34.87 -3.56 -4.81
N GLU A 567 33.93 -4.51 -4.73
CA GLU A 567 34.21 -5.93 -4.62
C GLU A 567 33.17 -6.77 -5.39
N ALA A 568 33.63 -7.73 -6.16
CA ALA A 568 32.78 -8.73 -6.81
C ALA A 568 33.42 -10.13 -6.59
N VAL A 569 32.65 -11.07 -6.03
CA VAL A 569 33.16 -12.40 -5.65
C VAL A 569 32.16 -13.49 -6.02
N GLY A 570 32.57 -14.42 -6.87
CA GLY A 570 31.83 -15.64 -7.16
C GLY A 570 30.46 -15.41 -7.84
N ASN A 571 30.29 -14.31 -8.57
CA ASN A 571 29.05 -14.06 -9.31
C ASN A 571 29.05 -14.82 -10.66
N ILE A 572 27.88 -15.17 -11.15
CA ILE A 572 27.65 -15.75 -12.48
C ILE A 572 26.79 -14.83 -13.32
N ALA A 573 27.19 -14.56 -14.57
CA ALA A 573 26.40 -13.86 -15.55
C ALA A 573 26.30 -14.72 -16.82
N PHE A 574 25.08 -15.03 -17.25
CA PHE A 574 24.82 -15.80 -18.45
C PHE A 574 23.83 -15.08 -19.35
N SER A 575 24.31 -14.61 -20.49
CA SER A 575 23.51 -14.00 -21.55
C SER A 575 23.36 -14.99 -22.69
N LYS A 576 22.11 -15.34 -23.07
CA LYS A 576 21.86 -16.18 -24.26
C LYS A 576 22.30 -15.49 -25.56
N SER A 577 22.33 -14.15 -25.59
CA SER A 577 22.86 -13.38 -26.74
C SER A 577 24.38 -13.30 -26.77
N GLY A 578 25.07 -13.78 -25.74
CA GLY A 578 26.52 -13.69 -25.59
C GLY A 578 27.05 -12.31 -25.22
N LYS A 579 26.16 -11.33 -24.93
CA LYS A 579 26.56 -9.94 -24.66
C LYS A 579 26.52 -9.65 -23.15
N VAL A 580 27.70 -9.38 -22.56
CA VAL A 580 27.83 -8.93 -21.16
C VAL A 580 28.71 -7.69 -21.13
N GLU A 581 28.18 -6.58 -20.66
CA GLU A 581 28.80 -5.26 -20.66
C GLU A 581 28.99 -4.73 -19.23
N GLY A 582 30.03 -3.93 -19.00
CA GLY A 582 30.29 -3.28 -17.71
C GLY A 582 30.95 -4.19 -16.68
N VAL A 583 31.49 -5.31 -17.12
CA VAL A 583 32.24 -6.25 -16.28
C VAL A 583 33.70 -6.23 -16.70
N LYS A 584 34.65 -6.20 -15.77
CA LYS A 584 36.09 -6.18 -16.12
C LYS A 584 36.52 -7.54 -16.68
N LEU A 585 36.92 -7.61 -17.94
CA LEU A 585 37.30 -8.83 -18.64
C LEU A 585 38.46 -9.60 -17.96
N GLU A 586 39.31 -8.91 -17.24
CA GLU A 586 40.42 -9.53 -16.47
C GLU A 586 39.98 -10.49 -15.36
N ALA A 587 38.68 -10.41 -14.98
CA ALA A 587 38.07 -11.30 -13.98
C ALA A 587 37.43 -12.56 -14.59
N TYR A 588 37.50 -12.74 -15.93
CA TYR A 588 36.81 -13.83 -16.61
C TYR A 588 37.71 -15.00 -16.94
N ARG A 589 37.31 -16.19 -16.54
CA ARG A 589 37.80 -17.44 -17.14
C ARG A 589 36.64 -18.11 -17.87
N GLN A 590 36.82 -18.45 -19.15
CA GLN A 590 35.88 -19.30 -19.85
C GLN A 590 35.75 -20.64 -19.08
N ALA A 591 34.53 -21.07 -18.83
CA ALA A 591 34.25 -22.33 -18.21
C ALA A 591 34.75 -23.46 -19.11
N GLY A 592 35.62 -24.33 -18.58
CA GLY A 592 36.04 -25.54 -19.29
C GLY A 592 37.32 -26.17 -18.79
N SER A 593 38.18 -25.50 -18.05
CA SER A 593 39.51 -26.06 -17.79
C SER A 593 40.13 -25.95 -16.39
N GLN A 594 39.54 -25.19 -15.46
CA GLN A 594 40.12 -25.11 -14.09
C GLN A 594 39.05 -24.69 -13.04
N PRO A 595 39.18 -25.19 -11.79
CA PRO A 595 38.30 -24.72 -10.70
C PRO A 595 38.54 -23.25 -10.44
N LEU A 596 37.43 -22.52 -10.16
CA LEU A 596 37.46 -21.12 -9.71
C LEU A 596 38.22 -20.99 -8.41
N GLU A 597 39.27 -20.19 -8.40
CA GLU A 597 39.86 -19.72 -7.15
C GLU A 597 38.86 -18.83 -6.41
N SER A 598 38.76 -18.99 -5.08
CA SER A 598 37.93 -18.14 -4.25
C SER A 598 38.40 -16.68 -4.38
N GLY A 599 37.56 -15.79 -4.91
CA GLY A 599 37.91 -14.41 -5.13
C GLY A 599 37.81 -13.91 -6.59
N ALA A 600 37.52 -14.80 -7.57
CA ALA A 600 37.21 -14.35 -8.93
C ALA A 600 35.88 -13.64 -8.98
N GLY A 601 35.80 -12.42 -9.58
CA GLY A 601 34.65 -11.54 -9.52
C GLY A 601 33.41 -12.12 -10.19
N TRP A 602 33.48 -12.41 -11.50
CA TRP A 602 32.37 -12.91 -12.30
C TRP A 602 32.76 -14.10 -13.17
N LEU A 603 31.85 -15.02 -13.36
CA LEU A 603 31.91 -16.07 -14.34
C LEU A 603 30.91 -15.86 -15.44
N LEU A 604 31.36 -15.92 -16.68
CA LEU A 604 30.47 -15.93 -17.85
C LEU A 604 30.17 -17.37 -18.26
N VAL A 605 29.20 -17.98 -17.62
CA VAL A 605 28.87 -19.39 -17.85
C VAL A 605 27.39 -19.63 -17.59
N ASP A 606 26.81 -20.61 -18.32
CA ASP A 606 25.45 -21.06 -18.04
C ASP A 606 25.37 -21.68 -16.64
N PRO A 607 24.59 -21.10 -15.69
CA PRO A 607 24.40 -21.69 -14.37
C PRO A 607 23.57 -22.97 -14.39
N LYS A 608 23.03 -23.38 -15.54
CA LYS A 608 22.19 -24.58 -15.73
C LYS A 608 21.01 -24.63 -14.77
N LEU A 609 20.20 -23.57 -14.78
CA LEU A 609 18.93 -23.52 -14.07
C LEU A 609 17.97 -24.56 -14.61
N VAL A 610 17.39 -25.41 -13.76
CA VAL A 610 16.43 -26.45 -14.15
C VAL A 610 15.03 -26.17 -13.61
N GLU A 611 14.89 -25.42 -12.51
CA GLU A 611 13.62 -24.99 -11.96
C GLU A 611 13.80 -23.65 -11.23
N TYR A 612 12.83 -22.74 -11.37
CA TYR A 612 12.81 -21.43 -10.68
C TYR A 612 11.44 -20.77 -10.67
N GLU A 613 10.52 -21.15 -11.55
CA GLU A 613 9.19 -20.49 -11.70
C GLU A 613 8.32 -20.61 -10.45
N SER A 614 8.43 -21.70 -9.73
CA SER A 614 7.69 -21.95 -8.48
C SER A 614 8.23 -21.15 -7.28
N GLY A 615 9.36 -20.46 -7.44
CA GLY A 615 10.10 -19.86 -6.34
C GLY A 615 11.13 -20.79 -5.71
N GLN A 616 11.14 -22.06 -6.06
CA GLN A 616 12.21 -23.00 -5.70
C GLN A 616 13.24 -23.05 -6.83
N VAL A 617 14.42 -22.51 -6.58
CA VAL A 617 15.50 -22.55 -7.57
C VAL A 617 16.27 -23.85 -7.45
N ARG A 618 16.48 -24.54 -8.59
CA ARG A 618 17.33 -25.71 -8.68
C ARG A 618 18.32 -25.57 -9.83
N PHE A 619 19.52 -26.03 -9.60
CA PHE A 619 20.58 -26.13 -10.61
C PHE A 619 20.80 -27.60 -10.99
N ALA A 620 21.24 -27.84 -12.20
CA ALA A 620 21.69 -29.19 -12.61
C ALA A 620 22.87 -29.67 -11.77
N SER A 621 23.04 -30.97 -11.63
CA SER A 621 24.11 -31.57 -10.80
C SER A 621 25.53 -31.22 -11.25
N ASP A 622 25.70 -30.89 -12.53
CA ASP A 622 26.96 -30.46 -13.15
C ASP A 622 27.05 -28.94 -13.32
N SER A 623 26.21 -28.19 -12.58
CA SER A 623 26.22 -26.72 -12.60
C SER A 623 27.54 -26.15 -12.06
N PRO A 624 28.06 -25.07 -12.65
CA PRO A 624 29.24 -24.37 -12.14
C PRO A 624 29.00 -23.65 -10.81
N THR A 625 27.76 -23.53 -10.37
CA THR A 625 27.38 -22.90 -9.09
C THR A 625 28.02 -23.59 -7.88
N GLY A 626 28.27 -24.91 -7.95
CA GLY A 626 29.00 -25.66 -6.92
C GLY A 626 30.42 -25.16 -6.71
N HIS A 627 31.13 -24.84 -7.79
CA HIS A 627 32.48 -24.26 -7.73
C HIS A 627 32.48 -22.83 -7.17
N ALA A 628 31.48 -22.03 -7.52
CA ALA A 628 31.32 -20.67 -7.01
C ALA A 628 30.75 -20.64 -5.58
N LYS A 629 30.40 -21.79 -5.01
CA LYS A 629 29.71 -21.91 -3.71
C LYS A 629 28.44 -21.07 -3.62
N ILE A 630 27.66 -21.03 -4.72
CA ILE A 630 26.35 -20.39 -4.80
C ILE A 630 25.33 -21.41 -4.32
N GLU A 631 24.55 -21.01 -3.32
CA GLU A 631 23.47 -21.82 -2.79
C GLU A 631 22.19 -21.59 -3.63
N ALA A 632 21.38 -22.63 -3.74
CA ALA A 632 20.07 -22.51 -4.34
C ALA A 632 19.15 -21.65 -3.45
N VAL A 633 18.34 -20.81 -4.07
CA VAL A 633 17.35 -19.96 -3.37
C VAL A 633 16.00 -20.69 -3.34
N ASP A 634 15.39 -20.76 -2.17
CA ASP A 634 14.03 -21.25 -2.01
C ASP A 634 13.15 -20.14 -1.40
N VAL A 635 12.33 -19.55 -2.24
CA VAL A 635 11.34 -18.54 -1.89
C VAL A 635 9.92 -19.01 -2.22
N SER A 636 9.73 -20.33 -2.35
CA SER A 636 8.41 -20.93 -2.66
C SER A 636 7.36 -20.63 -1.58
N GLN A 637 7.82 -20.36 -0.36
CA GLN A 637 6.99 -19.99 0.77
C GLN A 637 6.93 -18.46 1.00
N ALA A 638 7.38 -17.65 0.05
CA ALA A 638 7.24 -16.21 0.10
C ALA A 638 5.78 -15.83 -0.15
N GLY A 639 5.30 -14.82 0.58
CA GLY A 639 3.90 -14.41 0.56
C GLY A 639 3.06 -14.99 1.69
N CYS A 640 1.76 -14.69 1.67
CA CYS A 640 0.80 -15.27 2.61
C CYS A 640 0.29 -16.63 2.12
N ASP A 641 -0.10 -17.49 3.07
CA ASP A 641 -0.57 -18.84 2.79
C ASP A 641 -1.86 -18.79 1.94
N GLY A 642 -1.89 -19.53 0.84
CA GLY A 642 -3.12 -19.74 0.03
C GLY A 642 -3.40 -18.65 -1.03
N THR A 643 -2.42 -17.84 -1.42
CA THR A 643 -2.54 -16.85 -2.52
C THR A 643 -1.72 -17.22 -3.74
#